data_35d9de117b8b05e13acf7aaa1c52e72e
#
_entry.id   35d9de117b8b05e13acf7aaa1c52e72e
#
_cell.length_a   1.000
_cell.length_b   1.000
_cell.length_c   1.000
_cell.angle_alpha   90.00
_cell.angle_beta   90.00
_cell.angle_gamma   90.00
#
_symmetry.space_group_name_H-M   'P 1'
#
loop_
_entity.id
_entity.type
_entity.pdbx_description
1 polymer ?
#
loop_
_entity_poly.entity_id
_entity_poly.type
_entity_poly.pdbx_seq_one_letter_code
_entity_poly.pdbx_strand_id
1 'polypeptide(L)'
;MLLDNRRLLPLLALLQLLLIPALWPQLQLWVVAVSLLTLGVRAMMLWRGWRPPPAATLALLAMLGVALLGWQWRQLGTLPALINLLWLGYGLKLIEVRRERDVEQVLLLAFFLVALALVQRQSMGWALAMTGALWLAVTTLLAAVQPLGQRLWRRAGLILLLAIPLLLTLFLLLPRLAPLWQMPSSSRALSGLSEEVAPGDISELVNSSELAFRITFAAAPPPPEERYFPLMRQELFDGRRWLLSEQVRRWQQSQSVQMLPAANPATPLPAGSYQVIAEPQRLRWTLAQANPEVLSGPVTLSPLATLYRQDRGDGRVSYRVSTAAMAPPADDAARHLNLQLPAGGNPKARAHALALKARHPAPEALAAALLGEFRQGDFYYTLQPPRLGQDGVDDFLFESRRGFCGHYATATAFVLRAAGIPARLVTGYLGGEWNPRGNYLEVHQFDAHAWVEYLDEQNRWQRLDPTAAVAPQRIEGGMPAALGGEFAAADPLSLQRYRNWALLNQLRWWGANLDYQWTRWVLNYDAASLWQQLGQRWPVLAGHTHWLILAALLGVASLVGGLLIWRGPAPLPLRLWQPLRRRAARHGWQPLAGESLASWCERLAGLSPSLARPLQQGAWLYRRWRYASLSAAQRHRTLRQLRRRLRQICRRWDAHS
;
A
#
# COMPACT_ATOMS: atom_id res chain seq x y z
N MET A 1 11.84 -38.53 -2.96
CA MET A 1 11.42 -38.54 -4.38
C MET A 1 12.09 -37.32 -5.03
N LEU A 2 12.83 -37.49 -6.15
CA LEU A 2 13.42 -36.35 -6.85
C LEU A 2 12.28 -35.57 -7.52
N LEU A 3 12.12 -34.30 -7.18
CA LEU A 3 11.11 -33.40 -7.74
C LEU A 3 11.33 -33.25 -9.26
N ASP A 4 10.25 -33.20 -10.02
CA ASP A 4 10.28 -32.72 -11.41
C ASP A 4 10.43 -31.18 -11.39
N ASN A 5 11.65 -30.73 -11.06
CA ASN A 5 12.01 -29.32 -10.88
C ASN A 5 11.74 -28.48 -12.12
N ARG A 6 11.66 -29.08 -13.31
CA ARG A 6 11.35 -28.39 -14.56
C ARG A 6 9.93 -27.80 -14.58
N ARG A 7 9.00 -28.40 -13.80
CA ARG A 7 7.59 -27.96 -13.77
C ARG A 7 7.34 -26.89 -12.70
N LEU A 8 8.11 -26.89 -11.61
CA LEU A 8 7.90 -25.96 -10.49
C LEU A 8 8.64 -24.63 -10.69
N LEU A 9 9.78 -24.65 -11.41
CA LEU A 9 10.58 -23.45 -11.64
C LEU A 9 9.79 -22.30 -12.28
N PRO A 10 8.96 -22.49 -13.34
CA PRO A 10 8.18 -21.41 -13.93
C PRO A 10 7.21 -20.76 -12.93
N LEU A 11 6.61 -21.55 -12.03
CA LEU A 11 5.69 -21.05 -11.01
C LEU A 11 6.43 -20.24 -9.94
N LEU A 12 7.58 -20.72 -9.48
CA LEU A 12 8.43 -19.99 -8.53
C LEU A 12 9.02 -18.72 -9.16
N ALA A 13 9.42 -18.77 -10.43
CA ALA A 13 9.89 -17.61 -11.18
C ALA A 13 8.79 -16.55 -11.33
N LEU A 14 7.59 -16.98 -11.73
CA LEU A 14 6.44 -16.08 -11.85
C LEU A 14 6.09 -15.44 -10.50
N LEU A 15 6.14 -16.20 -9.40
CA LEU A 15 5.91 -15.68 -8.05
C LEU A 15 6.96 -14.64 -7.68
N GLN A 16 8.24 -14.89 -7.98
CA GLN A 16 9.32 -13.92 -7.77
C GLN A 16 9.08 -12.63 -8.56
N LEU A 17 8.74 -12.74 -9.85
CA LEU A 17 8.49 -11.58 -10.72
C LEU A 17 7.27 -10.77 -10.28
N LEU A 18 6.21 -11.42 -9.77
CA LEU A 18 5.03 -10.72 -9.25
C LEU A 18 5.31 -9.93 -7.96
N LEU A 19 6.27 -10.38 -7.14
CA LEU A 19 6.62 -9.72 -5.88
C LEU A 19 7.56 -8.53 -6.06
N ILE A 20 8.36 -8.46 -7.14
CA ILE A 20 9.30 -7.34 -7.40
C ILE A 20 8.57 -5.99 -7.40
N PRO A 21 7.54 -5.75 -8.21
CA PRO A 21 6.88 -4.43 -8.25
C PRO A 21 6.23 -4.04 -6.92
N ALA A 22 5.74 -5.04 -6.15
CA ALA A 22 5.09 -4.79 -4.85
C ALA A 22 6.08 -4.30 -3.80
N LEU A 23 7.30 -4.80 -3.80
CA LEU A 23 8.34 -4.50 -2.82
C LEU A 23 9.41 -3.54 -3.38
N TRP A 24 9.29 -3.11 -4.65
CA TRP A 24 10.27 -2.28 -5.36
C TRP A 24 10.83 -1.10 -4.56
N PRO A 25 10.02 -0.29 -3.85
CA PRO A 25 10.51 0.86 -3.10
C PRO A 25 11.48 0.51 -1.97
N GLN A 26 11.44 -0.75 -1.49
CA GLN A 26 12.25 -1.25 -0.38
C GLN A 26 13.46 -2.07 -0.85
N LEU A 27 13.46 -2.52 -2.12
CA LEU A 27 14.49 -3.40 -2.65
C LEU A 27 15.71 -2.61 -3.12
N GLN A 28 16.89 -3.09 -2.75
CA GLN A 28 18.13 -2.59 -3.32
C GLN A 28 18.37 -3.20 -4.71
N LEU A 29 18.80 -2.39 -5.67
CA LEU A 29 19.03 -2.82 -7.06
C LEU A 29 19.97 -4.03 -7.15
N TRP A 30 21.03 -4.05 -6.33
CA TRP A 30 21.98 -5.16 -6.32
C TRP A 30 21.34 -6.47 -5.82
N VAL A 31 20.42 -6.40 -4.83
CA VAL A 31 19.68 -7.58 -4.33
C VAL A 31 18.74 -8.12 -5.39
N VAL A 32 18.04 -7.24 -6.11
CA VAL A 32 17.19 -7.63 -7.25
C VAL A 32 18.06 -8.26 -8.35
N ALA A 33 19.19 -7.67 -8.70
CA ALA A 33 20.09 -8.19 -9.72
C ALA A 33 20.62 -9.59 -9.34
N VAL A 34 21.05 -9.79 -8.08
CA VAL A 34 21.47 -11.11 -7.56
C VAL A 34 20.33 -12.11 -7.65
N SER A 35 19.11 -11.73 -7.27
CA SER A 35 17.98 -12.66 -7.30
C SER A 35 17.55 -13.04 -8.71
N LEU A 36 17.62 -12.13 -9.67
CA LEU A 36 17.38 -12.44 -11.09
C LEU A 36 18.51 -13.30 -11.67
N LEU A 37 19.76 -13.04 -11.29
CA LEU A 37 20.89 -13.87 -11.67
C LEU A 37 20.75 -15.31 -11.13
N THR A 38 20.35 -15.47 -9.86
CA THR A 38 20.10 -16.80 -9.28
C THR A 38 18.99 -17.55 -9.98
N LEU A 39 17.94 -16.86 -10.41
CA LEU A 39 16.88 -17.43 -11.24
C LEU A 39 17.40 -17.87 -12.61
N GLY A 40 18.20 -17.04 -13.29
CA GLY A 40 18.82 -17.34 -14.56
C GLY A 40 19.80 -18.52 -14.48
N VAL A 41 20.65 -18.55 -13.45
CA VAL A 41 21.57 -19.67 -13.16
C VAL A 41 20.76 -20.95 -12.93
N ARG A 42 19.68 -20.89 -12.15
CA ARG A 42 18.81 -22.04 -11.91
C ARG A 42 18.15 -22.56 -13.20
N ALA A 43 17.66 -21.67 -14.05
CA ALA A 43 17.09 -22.04 -15.34
C ALA A 43 18.14 -22.73 -16.23
N MET A 44 19.34 -22.15 -16.30
CA MET A 44 20.47 -22.72 -17.07
C MET A 44 20.90 -24.09 -16.54
N MET A 45 20.97 -24.28 -15.21
CA MET A 45 21.26 -25.57 -14.60
C MET A 45 20.26 -26.65 -15.00
N LEU A 46 18.96 -26.32 -15.03
CA LEU A 46 17.92 -27.24 -15.46
C LEU A 46 17.98 -27.57 -16.97
N TRP A 47 18.39 -26.57 -17.78
CA TRP A 47 18.52 -26.73 -19.22
C TRP A 47 19.75 -27.55 -19.60
N ARG A 48 20.93 -27.21 -19.03
CA ARG A 48 22.21 -27.87 -19.31
C ARG A 48 22.51 -29.09 -18.43
N GLY A 49 21.69 -29.38 -17.43
CA GLY A 49 21.90 -30.48 -16.49
C GLY A 49 23.08 -30.26 -15.52
N TRP A 50 23.49 -29.00 -15.29
CA TRP A 50 24.60 -28.67 -14.37
C TRP A 50 24.25 -29.01 -12.93
N ARG A 51 25.29 -29.41 -12.17
CA ARG A 51 25.15 -29.60 -10.73
C ARG A 51 25.08 -28.24 -10.04
N PRO A 52 24.21 -28.09 -9.01
CA PRO A 52 24.18 -26.88 -8.22
C PRO A 52 25.49 -26.65 -7.47
N PRO A 53 25.86 -25.38 -7.18
CA PRO A 53 27.02 -25.02 -6.40
C PRO A 53 27.04 -25.76 -5.05
N PRO A 54 28.20 -26.03 -4.47
CA PRO A 54 28.30 -26.60 -3.14
C PRO A 54 27.69 -25.66 -2.10
N ALA A 55 27.13 -26.21 -1.02
CA ALA A 55 26.46 -25.41 0.02
C ALA A 55 27.38 -24.35 0.64
N ALA A 56 28.69 -24.62 0.71
CA ALA A 56 29.68 -23.68 1.21
C ALA A 56 29.73 -22.37 0.40
N THR A 57 29.66 -22.46 -0.96
CA THR A 57 29.65 -21.25 -1.81
C THR A 57 28.39 -20.43 -1.64
N LEU A 58 27.22 -21.07 -1.50
CA LEU A 58 25.97 -20.40 -1.25
C LEU A 58 25.94 -19.77 0.15
N ALA A 59 26.49 -20.45 1.15
CA ALA A 59 26.65 -19.90 2.50
C ALA A 59 27.58 -18.67 2.50
N LEU A 60 28.70 -18.73 1.77
CA LEU A 60 29.59 -17.59 1.62
C LEU A 60 28.92 -16.38 0.97
N LEU A 61 28.15 -16.61 -0.11
CA LEU A 61 27.38 -15.56 -0.77
C LEU A 61 26.30 -14.98 0.15
N ALA A 62 25.64 -15.82 0.94
CA ALA A 62 24.68 -15.39 1.94
C ALA A 62 25.35 -14.52 3.02
N MET A 63 26.49 -14.95 3.57
CA MET A 63 27.25 -14.18 4.57
C MET A 63 27.73 -12.83 4.02
N LEU A 64 28.22 -12.81 2.78
CA LEU A 64 28.62 -11.57 2.12
C LEU A 64 27.42 -10.61 1.94
N GLY A 65 26.26 -11.15 1.53
CA GLY A 65 25.04 -10.37 1.42
C GLY A 65 24.55 -9.82 2.75
N VAL A 66 24.63 -10.62 3.83
CA VAL A 66 24.32 -10.17 5.20
C VAL A 66 25.28 -9.08 5.65
N ALA A 67 26.57 -9.23 5.39
CA ALA A 67 27.57 -8.22 5.74
C ALA A 67 27.34 -6.90 5.01
N LEU A 68 27.04 -6.94 3.71
CA LEU A 68 26.70 -5.77 2.91
C LEU A 68 25.43 -5.06 3.39
N LEU A 69 24.38 -5.81 3.68
CA LEU A 69 23.14 -5.27 4.26
C LEU A 69 23.37 -4.71 5.67
N GLY A 70 24.21 -5.37 6.48
CA GLY A 70 24.62 -4.89 7.80
C GLY A 70 25.37 -3.56 7.74
N TRP A 71 26.27 -3.38 6.75
CA TRP A 71 26.92 -2.08 6.52
C TRP A 71 25.91 -1.00 6.14
N GLN A 72 24.97 -1.33 5.26
CA GLN A 72 23.94 -0.38 4.80
C GLN A 72 22.78 -0.18 5.82
N TRP A 73 22.76 -0.91 6.94
CA TRP A 73 21.68 -0.92 7.91
C TRP A 73 21.27 0.48 8.40
N ARG A 74 22.27 1.32 8.75
CA ARG A 74 22.02 2.68 9.23
C ARG A 74 21.37 3.57 8.19
N GLN A 75 21.63 3.33 6.89
CA GLN A 75 21.07 4.10 5.78
C GLN A 75 19.70 3.57 5.33
N LEU A 76 19.52 2.25 5.37
CA LEU A 76 18.30 1.58 4.91
C LEU A 76 17.18 1.59 5.94
N GLY A 77 17.53 1.51 7.22
CA GLY A 77 16.59 1.22 8.29
C GLY A 77 16.29 -0.28 8.42
N THR A 78 15.69 -0.67 9.55
CA THR A 78 15.51 -2.07 9.96
C THR A 78 14.62 -2.86 9.00
N LEU A 79 13.45 -2.32 8.64
CA LEU A 79 12.47 -3.04 7.84
C LEU A 79 12.94 -3.27 6.38
N PRO A 80 13.45 -2.26 5.65
CA PRO A 80 14.00 -2.50 4.32
C PRO A 80 15.19 -3.48 4.33
N ALA A 81 16.06 -3.42 5.35
CA ALA A 81 17.15 -4.37 5.48
C ALA A 81 16.65 -5.81 5.63
N LEU A 82 15.62 -6.04 6.45
CA LEU A 82 14.99 -7.36 6.61
C LEU A 82 14.30 -7.84 5.33
N ILE A 83 13.60 -6.96 4.61
CA ILE A 83 12.97 -7.29 3.33
C ILE A 83 14.04 -7.74 2.32
N ASN A 84 15.14 -6.99 2.20
CA ASN A 84 16.24 -7.34 1.31
C ASN A 84 16.92 -8.66 1.72
N LEU A 85 17.05 -8.93 3.02
CA LEU A 85 17.59 -10.18 3.53
C LEU A 85 16.69 -11.37 3.17
N LEU A 86 15.38 -11.26 3.38
CA LEU A 86 14.40 -12.28 2.99
C LEU A 86 14.40 -12.51 1.48
N TRP A 87 14.51 -11.44 0.70
CA TRP A 87 14.56 -11.50 -0.75
C TRP A 87 15.83 -12.18 -1.26
N LEU A 88 16.98 -11.85 -0.68
CA LEU A 88 18.26 -12.51 -0.97
C LEU A 88 18.18 -14.00 -0.61
N GLY A 89 17.62 -14.32 0.57
CA GLY A 89 17.38 -15.71 1.01
C GLY A 89 16.49 -16.47 0.02
N TYR A 90 15.43 -15.85 -0.49
CA TYR A 90 14.57 -16.43 -1.53
C TYR A 90 15.36 -16.79 -2.79
N GLY A 91 16.15 -15.83 -3.32
CA GLY A 91 16.95 -16.05 -4.54
C GLY A 91 18.00 -17.13 -4.36
N LEU A 92 18.78 -17.10 -3.28
CA LEU A 92 19.83 -18.10 -3.01
C LEU A 92 19.23 -19.50 -2.79
N LYS A 93 18.13 -19.58 -2.04
CA LYS A 93 17.45 -20.85 -1.79
C LYS A 93 16.85 -21.48 -3.03
N LEU A 94 16.45 -20.67 -4.01
CA LEU A 94 15.93 -21.17 -5.29
C LEU A 94 16.97 -22.00 -6.06
N ILE A 95 18.26 -21.70 -5.93
CA ILE A 95 19.36 -22.51 -6.54
C ILE A 95 19.43 -23.90 -5.91
N GLU A 96 19.19 -24.02 -4.60
CA GLU A 96 19.31 -25.28 -3.86
C GLU A 96 18.13 -26.25 -4.06
N VAL A 97 17.00 -25.80 -4.59
CA VAL A 97 15.78 -26.61 -4.69
C VAL A 97 16.02 -27.95 -5.36
N ARG A 98 15.96 -29.03 -4.59
CA ARG A 98 16.10 -30.43 -5.04
C ARG A 98 15.00 -31.33 -4.49
N ARG A 99 14.51 -31.07 -3.30
CA ARG A 99 13.54 -31.87 -2.54
C ARG A 99 12.26 -31.09 -2.28
N GLU A 100 11.19 -31.77 -1.93
CA GLU A 100 9.90 -31.13 -1.55
C GLU A 100 10.09 -30.12 -0.40
N ARG A 101 10.91 -30.44 0.61
CA ARG A 101 11.23 -29.53 1.72
C ARG A 101 11.89 -28.21 1.27
N ASP A 102 12.68 -28.25 0.21
CA ASP A 102 13.35 -27.03 -0.28
C ASP A 102 12.32 -26.10 -0.93
N VAL A 103 11.32 -26.65 -1.62
CA VAL A 103 10.18 -25.89 -2.19
C VAL A 103 9.35 -25.27 -1.05
N GLU A 104 9.07 -26.04 0.00
CA GLU A 104 8.34 -25.54 1.18
C GLU A 104 9.07 -24.36 1.82
N GLN A 105 10.40 -24.41 1.94
CA GLN A 105 11.20 -23.29 2.49
C GLN A 105 11.15 -22.05 1.60
N VAL A 106 11.27 -22.20 0.27
CA VAL A 106 11.14 -21.07 -0.67
C VAL A 106 9.74 -20.46 -0.60
N LEU A 107 8.70 -21.29 -0.52
CA LEU A 107 7.33 -20.82 -0.41
C LEU A 107 7.04 -20.17 0.94
N LEU A 108 7.65 -20.64 2.02
CA LEU A 108 7.56 -19.96 3.33
C LEU A 108 8.11 -18.53 3.24
N LEU A 109 9.27 -18.34 2.63
CA LEU A 109 9.83 -17.01 2.37
C LEU A 109 8.89 -16.17 1.48
N ALA A 110 8.29 -16.78 0.45
CA ALA A 110 7.32 -16.09 -0.41
C ALA A 110 6.07 -15.65 0.37
N PHE A 111 5.53 -16.46 1.27
CA PHE A 111 4.40 -16.09 2.13
C PHE A 111 4.74 -14.88 3.02
N PHE A 112 5.94 -14.86 3.61
CA PHE A 112 6.40 -13.69 4.37
C PHE A 112 6.52 -12.46 3.49
N LEU A 113 7.07 -12.58 2.28
CA LEU A 113 7.20 -11.46 1.34
C LEU A 113 5.83 -10.95 0.87
N VAL A 114 4.85 -11.84 0.63
CA VAL A 114 3.46 -11.45 0.33
C VAL A 114 2.85 -10.69 1.50
N ALA A 115 3.02 -11.18 2.74
CA ALA A 115 2.52 -10.50 3.92
C ALA A 115 3.14 -9.10 4.09
N LEU A 116 4.47 -8.98 3.90
CA LEU A 116 5.16 -7.70 3.94
C LEU A 116 4.69 -6.75 2.83
N ALA A 117 4.46 -7.26 1.62
CA ALA A 117 3.94 -6.46 0.51
C ALA A 117 2.54 -5.90 0.81
N LEU A 118 1.65 -6.70 1.44
CA LEU A 118 0.31 -6.25 1.88
C LEU A 118 0.37 -5.17 2.97
N VAL A 119 1.35 -5.26 3.87
CA VAL A 119 1.56 -4.23 4.90
C VAL A 119 2.07 -2.93 4.28
N GLN A 120 2.96 -3.02 3.28
CA GLN A 120 3.57 -1.85 2.63
C GLN A 120 2.62 -1.12 1.69
N ARG A 121 1.78 -1.84 0.98
CA ARG A 121 0.87 -1.29 -0.03
C ARG A 121 -0.55 -1.76 0.20
N GLN A 122 -1.36 -0.87 0.74
CA GLN A 122 -2.73 -1.15 1.18
C GLN A 122 -3.81 -0.78 0.13
N SER A 123 -3.42 -0.48 -1.12
CA SER A 123 -4.42 -0.22 -2.17
C SER A 123 -5.11 -1.50 -2.63
N MET A 124 -6.35 -1.38 -3.11
CA MET A 124 -7.15 -2.52 -3.57
C MET A 124 -6.47 -3.30 -4.71
N GLY A 125 -5.81 -2.59 -5.64
CA GLY A 125 -5.09 -3.23 -6.75
C GLY A 125 -3.96 -4.14 -6.26
N TRP A 126 -3.18 -3.68 -5.28
CA TRP A 126 -2.12 -4.50 -4.68
C TRP A 126 -2.67 -5.65 -3.83
N ALA A 127 -3.80 -5.46 -3.12
CA ALA A 127 -4.45 -6.54 -2.40
C ALA A 127 -4.87 -7.68 -3.34
N LEU A 128 -5.46 -7.35 -4.50
CA LEU A 128 -5.82 -8.33 -5.53
C LEU A 128 -4.59 -9.01 -6.14
N ALA A 129 -3.53 -8.25 -6.47
CA ALA A 129 -2.28 -8.81 -7.00
C ALA A 129 -1.62 -9.78 -6.00
N MET A 130 -1.58 -9.42 -4.72
CA MET A 130 -1.03 -10.28 -3.66
C MET A 130 -1.90 -11.49 -3.36
N THR A 131 -3.23 -11.39 -3.50
CA THR A 131 -4.14 -12.55 -3.46
C THR A 131 -3.84 -13.50 -4.61
N GLY A 132 -3.57 -12.99 -5.81
CA GLY A 132 -3.10 -13.77 -6.94
C GLY A 132 -1.75 -14.44 -6.70
N ALA A 133 -0.80 -13.73 -6.09
CA ALA A 133 0.50 -14.29 -5.69
C ALA A 133 0.33 -15.40 -4.64
N LEU A 134 -0.55 -15.21 -3.66
CA LEU A 134 -0.89 -16.21 -2.65
C LEU A 134 -1.52 -17.46 -3.30
N TRP A 135 -2.45 -17.27 -4.24
CA TRP A 135 -3.04 -18.36 -5.00
C TRP A 135 -2.00 -19.15 -5.81
N LEU A 136 -1.06 -18.46 -6.44
CA LEU A 136 0.07 -19.06 -7.14
C LEU A 136 0.98 -19.83 -6.18
N ALA A 137 1.30 -19.27 -5.00
CA ALA A 137 2.12 -19.92 -3.98
C ALA A 137 1.47 -21.20 -3.46
N VAL A 138 0.16 -21.17 -3.13
CA VAL A 138 -0.60 -22.37 -2.71
C VAL A 138 -0.67 -23.41 -3.83
N THR A 139 -0.87 -22.98 -5.08
CA THR A 139 -0.86 -23.90 -6.24
C THR A 139 0.51 -24.56 -6.40
N THR A 140 1.59 -23.80 -6.23
CA THR A 140 2.97 -24.32 -6.30
C THR A 140 3.25 -25.32 -5.18
N LEU A 141 2.75 -25.06 -3.98
CA LEU A 141 2.83 -25.99 -2.84
C LEU A 141 2.12 -27.32 -3.14
N LEU A 142 0.91 -27.25 -3.68
CA LEU A 142 0.17 -28.44 -4.09
C LEU A 142 0.86 -29.19 -5.25
N ALA A 143 1.48 -28.46 -6.17
CA ALA A 143 2.21 -29.02 -7.31
C ALA A 143 3.50 -29.73 -6.90
N ALA A 144 4.10 -29.38 -5.76
CA ALA A 144 5.25 -30.07 -5.21
C ALA A 144 4.94 -31.54 -4.84
N VAL A 145 3.70 -31.81 -4.40
CA VAL A 145 3.26 -33.13 -3.95
C VAL A 145 2.42 -33.88 -5.01
N GLN A 146 1.80 -33.16 -5.95
CA GLN A 146 0.89 -33.73 -6.95
C GLN A 146 1.26 -33.29 -8.38
N PRO A 147 1.00 -34.10 -9.42
CA PRO A 147 1.24 -33.67 -10.80
C PRO A 147 0.37 -32.46 -11.18
N LEU A 148 0.97 -31.51 -11.91
CA LEU A 148 0.30 -30.32 -12.43
C LEU A 148 -0.92 -30.67 -13.27
N GLY A 149 -2.06 -30.02 -13.01
CA GLY A 149 -3.28 -30.20 -13.77
C GLY A 149 -4.34 -29.16 -13.38
N GLN A 150 -5.38 -28.99 -14.20
CA GLN A 150 -6.46 -28.01 -13.97
C GLN A 150 -7.10 -28.10 -12.58
N ARG A 151 -7.10 -29.27 -11.94
CA ARG A 151 -7.68 -29.47 -10.61
C ARG A 151 -6.88 -28.82 -9.49
N LEU A 152 -5.55 -28.58 -9.66
CA LEU A 152 -4.72 -27.94 -8.63
C LEU A 152 -5.07 -26.47 -8.44
N TRP A 153 -5.27 -25.74 -9.54
CA TRP A 153 -5.70 -24.34 -9.51
C TRP A 153 -7.04 -24.17 -8.80
N ARG A 154 -8.00 -25.06 -9.12
CA ARG A 154 -9.31 -25.09 -8.46
C ARG A 154 -9.20 -25.44 -6.97
N ARG A 155 -8.32 -26.37 -6.59
CA ARG A 155 -8.10 -26.74 -5.19
C ARG A 155 -7.46 -25.60 -4.41
N ALA A 156 -6.44 -24.95 -4.96
CA ALA A 156 -5.83 -23.78 -4.36
C ALA A 156 -6.86 -22.66 -4.16
N GLY A 157 -7.68 -22.37 -5.18
CA GLY A 157 -8.77 -21.40 -5.05
C GLY A 157 -9.80 -21.77 -3.99
N LEU A 158 -10.16 -23.08 -3.90
CA LEU A 158 -11.06 -23.55 -2.85
C LEU A 158 -10.47 -23.41 -1.44
N ILE A 159 -9.16 -23.68 -1.26
CA ILE A 159 -8.49 -23.48 0.03
C ILE A 159 -8.54 -22.01 0.44
N LEU A 160 -8.25 -21.09 -0.48
CA LEU A 160 -8.34 -19.66 -0.21
C LEU A 160 -9.78 -19.21 0.07
N LEU A 161 -10.74 -19.72 -0.68
CA LEU A 161 -12.17 -19.44 -0.46
C LEU A 161 -12.62 -19.89 0.95
N LEU A 162 -12.15 -21.07 1.37
CA LEU A 162 -12.44 -21.61 2.70
C LEU A 162 -11.73 -20.85 3.83
N ALA A 163 -10.65 -20.14 3.54
CA ALA A 163 -10.00 -19.26 4.49
C ALA A 163 -10.77 -17.94 4.71
N ILE A 164 -11.66 -17.53 3.79
CA ILE A 164 -12.40 -16.27 3.88
C ILE A 164 -13.23 -16.16 5.17
N PRO A 165 -14.03 -17.16 5.60
CA PRO A 165 -14.77 -17.04 6.85
C PRO A 165 -13.86 -16.78 8.07
N LEU A 166 -12.74 -17.48 8.15
CA LEU A 166 -11.74 -17.26 9.20
C LEU A 166 -11.12 -15.87 9.11
N LEU A 167 -10.77 -15.42 7.90
CA LEU A 167 -10.22 -14.08 7.66
C LEU A 167 -11.22 -12.99 8.10
N LEU A 168 -12.50 -13.13 7.74
CA LEU A 168 -13.56 -12.21 8.16
C LEU A 168 -13.74 -12.21 9.68
N THR A 169 -13.72 -13.39 10.29
CA THR A 169 -13.79 -13.51 11.76
C THR A 169 -12.65 -12.78 12.45
N LEU A 170 -11.42 -13.03 12.00
CA LEU A 170 -10.23 -12.36 12.53
C LEU A 170 -10.27 -10.84 12.28
N PHE A 171 -10.72 -10.43 11.10
CA PHE A 171 -10.85 -9.01 10.75
C PHE A 171 -11.86 -8.26 11.64
N LEU A 172 -12.99 -8.91 11.97
CA LEU A 172 -14.05 -8.32 12.79
C LEU A 172 -13.73 -8.35 14.29
N LEU A 173 -13.02 -9.37 14.77
CA LEU A 173 -12.83 -9.62 16.20
C LEU A 173 -11.48 -9.14 16.73
N LEU A 174 -10.42 -9.20 15.92
CA LEU A 174 -9.12 -8.73 16.38
C LEU A 174 -9.13 -7.20 16.54
N PRO A 175 -8.88 -6.72 17.77
CA PRO A 175 -8.65 -5.30 17.95
C PRO A 175 -7.45 -4.88 17.09
N ARG A 176 -7.55 -3.75 16.43
CA ARG A 176 -6.43 -3.16 15.71
C ARG A 176 -5.41 -2.65 16.72
N LEU A 177 -4.61 -3.56 17.24
CA LEU A 177 -3.49 -3.19 18.09
C LEU A 177 -2.52 -2.34 17.28
N ALA A 178 -2.07 -1.25 17.87
CA ALA A 178 -0.90 -0.56 17.33
C ALA A 178 0.23 -1.59 17.15
N PRO A 179 1.03 -1.48 16.08
CA PRO A 179 2.14 -2.39 15.89
C PRO A 179 2.98 -2.49 17.17
N LEU A 180 3.10 -3.69 17.73
CA LEU A 180 3.87 -3.94 18.95
C LEU A 180 5.36 -3.59 18.78
N TRP A 181 5.83 -3.57 17.53
CA TRP A 181 7.14 -3.08 17.15
C TRP A 181 6.98 -1.78 16.35
N GLN A 182 7.78 -0.81 16.70
CA GLN A 182 7.91 0.40 15.92
C GLN A 182 8.64 0.03 14.62
N MET A 183 7.92 0.00 13.51
CA MET A 183 8.57 -0.05 12.21
C MET A 183 9.25 1.30 11.99
N PRO A 184 10.59 1.40 11.91
CA PRO A 184 11.22 2.62 11.52
C PRO A 184 10.75 2.93 10.10
N SER A 185 10.03 4.02 9.92
CA SER A 185 9.70 4.51 8.59
C SER A 185 11.00 4.75 7.85
N SER A 186 11.19 4.06 6.73
CA SER A 186 12.32 4.33 5.84
C SER A 186 12.15 5.76 5.32
N SER A 187 13.02 6.65 5.75
CA SER A 187 12.99 8.08 5.40
C SER A 187 13.08 8.37 3.89
N ARG A 188 13.31 7.36 3.06
CA ARG A 188 13.45 7.49 1.60
C ARG A 188 12.19 7.24 0.78
N ALA A 189 11.12 6.70 1.36
CA ALA A 189 9.94 6.27 0.59
C ALA A 189 8.72 7.18 0.74
N LEU A 190 8.79 8.23 1.55
CA LEU A 190 7.68 9.16 1.75
C LEU A 190 7.98 10.46 1.00
N SER A 191 7.22 10.71 -0.06
CA SER A 191 7.16 12.02 -0.74
C SER A 191 6.36 12.99 0.13
N GLY A 192 6.70 14.26 0.09
CA GLY A 192 5.98 15.31 0.83
C GLY A 192 6.80 16.58 1.02
N LEU A 193 6.10 17.67 1.37
CA LEU A 193 6.73 18.96 1.71
C LEU A 193 7.69 18.83 2.90
N SER A 194 8.65 19.76 3.02
CA SER A 194 9.58 19.87 4.15
C SER A 194 9.16 21.00 5.09
N GLU A 195 9.52 20.92 6.37
CA GLU A 195 9.29 22.00 7.34
C GLU A 195 10.18 23.24 7.05
N GLU A 196 11.32 23.01 6.42
CA GLU A 196 12.20 24.05 5.89
C GLU A 196 12.00 24.12 4.38
N VAL A 197 11.80 25.31 3.85
CA VAL A 197 11.51 25.51 2.43
C VAL A 197 12.50 26.51 1.84
N ALA A 198 13.41 26.00 1.02
CA ALA A 198 14.17 26.82 0.09
C ALA A 198 13.42 26.98 -1.25
N PRO A 199 13.67 28.03 -2.02
CA PRO A 199 13.01 28.24 -3.31
C PRO A 199 13.08 27.04 -4.27
N GLY A 200 14.09 26.15 -4.14
CA GLY A 200 14.26 24.95 -4.98
C GLY A 200 13.50 23.70 -4.56
N ASP A 201 13.10 23.58 -3.30
CA ASP A 201 12.69 22.30 -2.69
C ASP A 201 11.34 21.75 -3.21
N ILE A 202 10.43 22.65 -3.60
CA ILE A 202 9.09 22.27 -4.08
C ILE A 202 9.16 21.59 -5.46
N SER A 203 10.19 21.83 -6.25
CA SER A 203 10.33 21.29 -7.62
C SER A 203 10.40 19.76 -7.64
N GLU A 204 10.95 19.11 -6.62
CA GLU A 204 11.04 17.66 -6.55
C GLU A 204 9.66 17.02 -6.35
N LEU A 205 8.75 17.67 -5.63
CA LEU A 205 7.41 17.18 -5.37
C LEU A 205 6.49 17.27 -6.59
N VAL A 206 6.67 18.31 -7.37
CA VAL A 206 5.88 18.54 -8.58
C VAL A 206 6.08 17.43 -9.61
N ASN A 207 7.16 16.67 -9.53
CA ASN A 207 7.45 15.52 -10.40
C ASN A 207 6.80 14.20 -9.92
N SER A 208 6.06 14.20 -8.80
CA SER A 208 5.41 13.00 -8.26
C SER A 208 3.91 13.02 -8.48
N SER A 209 3.40 12.01 -9.18
CA SER A 209 1.95 11.78 -9.37
C SER A 209 1.31 11.01 -8.21
N GLU A 210 2.04 10.78 -7.11
CA GLU A 210 1.49 10.09 -5.96
C GLU A 210 0.33 10.87 -5.34
N LEU A 211 -0.70 10.14 -4.90
CA LEU A 211 -1.83 10.72 -4.20
C LEU A 211 -1.38 11.21 -2.81
N ALA A 212 -1.73 12.43 -2.47
CA ALA A 212 -1.46 13.02 -1.15
C ALA A 212 -2.69 13.00 -0.26
N PHE A 213 -3.85 13.43 -0.79
CA PHE A 213 -5.10 13.53 -0.03
C PHE A 213 -6.32 13.23 -0.90
N ARG A 214 -7.39 12.75 -0.23
CA ARG A 214 -8.75 12.74 -0.78
C ARG A 214 -9.65 13.56 0.11
N ILE A 215 -10.46 14.43 -0.48
CA ILE A 215 -11.33 15.36 0.24
C ILE A 215 -12.77 15.14 -0.22
N THR A 216 -13.66 14.80 0.71
CA THR A 216 -15.10 14.66 0.47
C THR A 216 -15.83 15.81 1.13
N PHE A 217 -16.53 16.63 0.38
CA PHE A 217 -17.28 17.77 0.90
C PHE A 217 -18.72 17.37 1.24
N ALA A 218 -19.31 18.01 2.25
CA ALA A 218 -20.73 17.87 2.57
C ALA A 218 -21.65 18.41 1.46
N ALA A 219 -21.17 19.43 0.76
CA ALA A 219 -21.84 20.07 -0.39
C ALA A 219 -20.95 19.99 -1.64
N ALA A 220 -21.24 20.81 -2.65
CA ALA A 220 -20.36 20.92 -3.82
C ALA A 220 -18.95 21.40 -3.40
N PRO A 221 -17.87 20.92 -4.09
CA PRO A 221 -16.53 21.40 -3.83
C PRO A 221 -16.42 22.91 -4.16
N PRO A 222 -15.52 23.64 -3.50
CA PRO A 222 -15.25 25.02 -3.88
C PRO A 222 -14.74 25.10 -5.33
N PRO A 223 -14.91 26.23 -5.99
CA PRO A 223 -14.40 26.44 -7.34
C PRO A 223 -12.86 26.35 -7.36
N PRO A 224 -12.22 26.00 -8.49
CA PRO A 224 -10.79 25.73 -8.57
C PRO A 224 -9.90 26.82 -7.99
N GLU A 225 -10.24 28.09 -8.19
CA GLU A 225 -9.54 29.28 -7.70
C GLU A 225 -9.59 29.48 -6.18
N GLU A 226 -10.46 28.75 -5.47
CA GLU A 226 -10.56 28.76 -4.01
C GLU A 226 -9.98 27.52 -3.34
N ARG A 227 -9.48 26.56 -4.13
CA ARG A 227 -8.96 25.29 -3.60
C ARG A 227 -7.53 25.42 -3.07
N TYR A 228 -7.32 26.33 -2.14
CA TYR A 228 -6.07 26.47 -1.40
C TYR A 228 -6.16 25.71 -0.09
N PHE A 229 -5.22 24.82 0.12
CA PHE A 229 -5.15 23.96 1.30
C PHE A 229 -3.82 24.14 2.01
N PRO A 230 -3.70 25.12 2.94
CA PRO A 230 -2.49 25.36 3.70
C PRO A 230 -2.12 24.13 4.54
N LEU A 231 -0.83 23.79 4.51
CA LEU A 231 -0.22 22.74 5.33
C LEU A 231 0.60 23.37 6.45
N MET A 232 1.45 24.32 6.10
CA MET A 232 2.34 25.01 7.03
C MET A 232 2.40 26.51 6.71
N ARG A 233 2.62 27.31 7.76
CA ARG A 233 2.90 28.74 7.68
C ARG A 233 4.29 28.99 8.22
N GLN A 234 5.21 29.38 7.38
CA GLN A 234 6.60 29.67 7.73
C GLN A 234 6.77 31.17 7.98
N GLU A 235 7.17 31.50 9.20
CA GLU A 235 7.24 32.87 9.67
C GLU A 235 8.67 33.43 9.71
N LEU A 236 9.71 32.58 9.76
CA LEU A 236 11.10 33.00 9.81
C LEU A 236 11.76 32.86 8.45
N PHE A 237 12.56 33.86 8.06
CA PHE A 237 13.39 33.81 6.88
C PHE A 237 14.86 34.04 7.26
N ASP A 238 15.72 33.04 7.02
CA ASP A 238 17.14 33.08 7.35
C ASP A 238 18.03 33.77 6.29
N GLY A 239 17.43 34.25 5.21
CA GLY A 239 18.10 34.80 4.02
C GLY A 239 18.08 33.86 2.82
N ARG A 240 17.82 32.57 3.03
CA ARG A 240 17.75 31.56 2.00
C ARG A 240 16.55 30.63 2.13
N ARG A 241 16.16 30.32 3.36
CA ARG A 241 15.08 29.35 3.68
C ARG A 241 14.00 30.00 4.52
N TRP A 242 12.79 29.51 4.37
CA TRP A 242 11.67 29.78 5.23
C TRP A 242 11.51 28.65 6.26
N LEU A 243 11.32 29.03 7.51
CA LEU A 243 11.32 28.15 8.67
C LEU A 243 10.07 28.40 9.52
N LEU A 244 9.68 27.39 10.27
CA LEU A 244 8.67 27.52 11.33
C LEU A 244 9.25 28.36 12.47
N SER A 245 8.40 29.20 13.11
CA SER A 245 8.79 29.97 14.29
C SER A 245 9.12 29.05 15.46
N GLU A 246 9.93 29.58 16.39
CA GLU A 246 10.33 28.84 17.59
C GLU A 246 9.11 28.47 18.47
N GLN A 247 8.10 29.32 18.49
CA GLN A 247 6.84 29.06 19.19
C GLN A 247 6.14 27.80 18.60
N VAL A 248 6.06 27.71 17.27
CA VAL A 248 5.44 26.56 16.60
C VAL A 248 6.26 25.30 16.82
N ARG A 249 7.60 25.39 16.77
CA ARG A 249 8.49 24.25 17.04
C ARG A 249 8.36 23.73 18.47
N ARG A 250 8.30 24.62 19.48
CA ARG A 250 8.07 24.22 20.88
C ARG A 250 6.69 23.57 21.04
N TRP A 251 5.66 24.17 20.45
CA TRP A 251 4.32 23.59 20.45
C TRP A 251 4.32 22.19 19.79
N GLN A 252 4.98 22.02 18.63
CA GLN A 252 5.12 20.74 17.95
C GLN A 252 5.81 19.67 18.83
N GLN A 253 6.88 20.05 19.53
CA GLN A 253 7.60 19.16 20.45
C GLN A 253 6.76 18.76 21.66
N SER A 254 5.83 19.60 22.10
CA SER A 254 4.91 19.29 23.20
C SER A 254 3.80 18.32 22.79
N GLN A 255 3.59 18.09 21.48
CA GLN A 255 2.53 17.21 20.98
C GLN A 255 2.92 15.73 21.15
N SER A 256 2.25 15.05 22.07
CA SER A 256 2.37 13.60 22.21
C SER A 256 1.69 12.87 21.06
N VAL A 257 2.20 11.68 20.73
CA VAL A 257 1.50 10.76 19.81
C VAL A 257 0.31 10.18 20.56
N GLN A 258 -0.90 10.45 20.10
CA GLN A 258 -2.13 9.91 20.66
C GLN A 258 -2.78 9.00 19.63
N MET A 259 -3.26 7.85 20.09
CA MET A 259 -4.02 6.93 19.27
C MET A 259 -5.51 7.26 19.33
N LEU A 260 -5.88 8.41 18.76
CA LEU A 260 -7.28 8.77 18.62
C LEU A 260 -7.91 8.02 17.46
N PRO A 261 -9.20 7.62 17.58
CA PRO A 261 -9.89 6.95 16.52
C PRO A 261 -10.00 7.84 15.27
N ALA A 262 -9.85 7.23 14.11
CA ALA A 262 -10.11 7.91 12.83
C ALA A 262 -11.59 8.34 12.76
N ALA A 263 -11.87 9.42 12.02
CA ALA A 263 -13.23 9.86 11.80
C ALA A 263 -14.06 8.76 11.11
N ASN A 264 -15.21 8.41 11.68
CA ASN A 264 -16.07 7.37 11.11
C ASN A 264 -16.63 7.81 9.75
N PRO A 265 -16.33 7.12 8.65
CA PRO A 265 -16.79 7.51 7.32
C PRO A 265 -18.29 7.35 7.10
N ALA A 266 -18.98 6.57 7.94
CA ALA A 266 -20.42 6.33 7.82
C ALA A 266 -21.29 7.44 8.43
N THR A 267 -20.73 8.31 9.28
CA THR A 267 -21.47 9.45 9.85
C THR A 267 -21.67 10.53 8.80
N PRO A 268 -22.88 11.06 8.59
CA PRO A 268 -23.11 12.18 7.68
C PRO A 268 -22.23 13.39 8.02
N LEU A 269 -21.79 14.13 7.00
CA LEU A 269 -21.02 15.35 7.19
C LEU A 269 -21.98 16.50 7.51
N PRO A 270 -21.73 17.30 8.56
CA PRO A 270 -22.45 18.54 8.79
C PRO A 270 -22.29 19.52 7.62
N ALA A 271 -23.27 20.41 7.44
CA ALA A 271 -23.16 21.45 6.43
C ALA A 271 -21.91 22.31 6.65
N GLY A 272 -21.24 22.70 5.57
CA GLY A 272 -20.00 23.49 5.64
C GLY A 272 -18.75 22.70 6.11
N SER A 273 -18.86 21.38 6.28
CA SER A 273 -17.75 20.53 6.66
C SER A 273 -17.26 19.62 5.51
N TYR A 274 -16.08 19.07 5.70
CA TYR A 274 -15.48 18.11 4.76
C TYR A 274 -14.67 17.07 5.52
N GLN A 275 -14.53 15.91 4.91
CA GLN A 275 -13.69 14.81 5.40
C GLN A 275 -12.44 14.71 4.54
N VAL A 276 -11.30 14.57 5.19
CA VAL A 276 -10.01 14.35 4.55
C VAL A 276 -9.52 12.95 4.86
N ILE A 277 -9.02 12.26 3.84
CA ILE A 277 -8.22 11.05 3.97
C ILE A 277 -6.81 11.42 3.51
N ALA A 278 -5.88 11.49 4.46
CA ALA A 278 -4.47 11.77 4.19
C ALA A 278 -3.70 10.46 3.99
N GLU A 279 -2.97 10.37 2.89
CA GLU A 279 -2.04 9.27 2.63
C GLU A 279 -0.82 9.36 3.60
N PRO A 280 -0.03 8.29 3.77
CA PRO A 280 1.20 8.35 4.54
C PRO A 280 2.13 9.44 4.01
N GLN A 281 2.61 10.31 4.90
CA GLN A 281 3.48 11.44 4.55
C GLN A 281 4.65 11.54 5.52
N ARG A 282 5.75 12.15 5.06
CA ARG A 282 6.93 12.39 5.89
C ARG A 282 6.65 13.35 7.05
N LEU A 283 5.79 14.34 6.81
CA LEU A 283 5.41 15.34 7.78
C LEU A 283 4.15 14.93 8.54
N ARG A 284 4.06 15.35 9.79
CA ARG A 284 2.84 15.27 10.60
C ARG A 284 1.89 16.45 10.36
N TRP A 285 2.30 17.47 9.62
CA TRP A 285 1.42 18.52 9.13
C TRP A 285 0.44 17.94 8.10
N THR A 286 -0.81 18.38 8.19
CA THR A 286 -1.85 17.87 7.32
C THR A 286 -2.76 18.97 6.82
N LEU A 287 -3.46 18.70 5.73
CA LEU A 287 -4.21 19.65 4.93
C LEU A 287 -5.49 20.11 5.63
N ALA A 288 -5.78 21.41 5.54
CA ALA A 288 -7.10 21.98 5.78
C ALA A 288 -7.35 23.20 4.88
N GLN A 289 -8.59 23.64 4.74
CA GLN A 289 -8.90 24.98 4.23
C GLN A 289 -8.50 26.04 5.28
N ALA A 290 -8.53 27.30 4.89
CA ALA A 290 -8.27 28.39 5.83
C ALA A 290 -9.21 28.33 7.05
N ASN A 291 -8.68 28.66 8.23
CA ASN A 291 -9.40 28.69 9.51
C ASN A 291 -10.15 27.37 9.83
N PRO A 292 -9.46 26.23 9.92
CA PRO A 292 -10.12 24.97 10.19
C PRO A 292 -10.58 24.85 11.64
N GLU A 293 -11.73 24.20 11.83
CA GLU A 293 -12.23 23.73 13.11
C GLU A 293 -12.27 22.20 13.09
N VAL A 294 -11.63 21.56 14.05
CA VAL A 294 -11.54 20.10 14.11
C VAL A 294 -12.83 19.51 14.67
N LEU A 295 -13.53 18.73 13.87
CA LEU A 295 -14.75 18.05 14.29
C LEU A 295 -14.48 16.63 14.81
N SER A 296 -13.56 15.89 14.18
CA SER A 296 -13.16 14.55 14.64
C SER A 296 -11.91 14.06 13.93
N GLY A 297 -11.24 13.08 14.53
CA GLY A 297 -10.04 12.42 13.99
C GLY A 297 -8.76 12.79 14.73
N PRO A 298 -7.65 12.09 14.48
CA PRO A 298 -6.40 12.26 15.22
C PRO A 298 -5.57 13.46 14.71
N VAL A 299 -6.16 14.63 14.75
CA VAL A 299 -5.52 15.88 14.34
C VAL A 299 -5.77 16.96 15.40
N THR A 300 -4.85 17.89 15.53
CA THR A 300 -4.95 19.04 16.45
C THR A 300 -4.65 20.33 15.69
N LEU A 301 -5.24 21.43 16.16
CA LEU A 301 -5.03 22.76 15.59
C LEU A 301 -3.73 23.36 16.15
N SER A 302 -2.89 23.88 15.27
CA SER A 302 -1.68 24.59 15.64
C SER A 302 -1.96 26.05 15.99
N PRO A 303 -1.02 26.76 16.65
CA PRO A 303 -1.14 28.21 16.90
C PRO A 303 -1.32 29.04 15.64
N LEU A 304 -0.89 28.56 14.49
CA LEU A 304 -1.02 29.22 13.20
C LEU A 304 -2.24 28.76 12.38
N ALA A 305 -3.24 28.17 13.01
CA ALA A 305 -4.45 27.65 12.36
C ALA A 305 -4.15 26.69 11.20
N THR A 306 -3.16 25.82 11.36
CA THR A 306 -2.88 24.66 10.51
C THR A 306 -3.07 23.38 11.31
N LEU A 307 -3.26 22.24 10.62
CA LEU A 307 -3.53 20.97 11.29
C LEU A 307 -2.26 20.14 11.44
N TYR A 308 -2.14 19.49 12.58
CA TYR A 308 -1.03 18.61 12.92
C TYR A 308 -1.56 17.24 13.34
N ARG A 309 -1.03 16.17 12.75
CA ARG A 309 -1.43 14.79 13.05
C ARG A 309 -0.89 14.36 14.40
N GLN A 310 -1.74 13.73 15.19
CA GLN A 310 -1.38 13.16 16.50
C GLN A 310 -0.83 11.74 16.41
N ASP A 311 -0.90 11.10 15.21
CA ASP A 311 -0.22 9.86 14.90
C ASP A 311 1.22 10.09 14.40
N ARG A 312 1.91 9.05 13.98
CA ARG A 312 3.30 9.13 13.51
C ARG A 312 3.48 9.65 12.08
N GLY A 313 2.39 9.78 11.32
CA GLY A 313 2.44 10.17 9.91
C GLY A 313 2.69 9.02 8.93
N ASP A 314 3.08 7.86 9.41
CA ASP A 314 3.43 6.67 8.60
C ASP A 314 2.22 5.85 8.14
N GLY A 315 1.05 6.12 8.69
CA GLY A 315 -0.22 5.50 8.31
C GLY A 315 -1.14 6.43 7.55
N ARG A 316 -2.14 5.86 6.87
CA ARG A 316 -3.27 6.60 6.31
C ARG A 316 -4.18 7.06 7.46
N VAL A 317 -4.62 8.33 7.44
CA VAL A 317 -5.48 8.89 8.50
C VAL A 317 -6.71 9.57 7.90
N SER A 318 -7.84 9.48 8.61
CA SER A 318 -9.07 10.19 8.25
C SER A 318 -9.49 11.11 9.38
N TYR A 319 -9.84 12.34 9.02
CA TYR A 319 -10.34 13.35 9.95
C TYR A 319 -11.41 14.22 9.28
N ARG A 320 -12.18 14.93 10.12
CA ARG A 320 -13.26 15.84 9.69
C ARG A 320 -13.03 17.21 10.25
N VAL A 321 -13.26 18.19 9.41
CA VAL A 321 -13.10 19.61 9.72
C VAL A 321 -14.22 20.42 9.10
N SER A 322 -14.54 21.54 9.75
CA SER A 322 -15.32 22.63 9.18
C SER A 322 -14.42 23.85 8.95
N THR A 323 -14.91 24.82 8.21
CA THR A 323 -14.23 26.09 7.99
C THR A 323 -14.92 27.14 8.84
N ALA A 324 -14.19 27.75 9.78
CA ALA A 324 -14.70 28.88 10.56
C ALA A 324 -14.83 30.12 9.69
N ALA A 325 -15.81 30.95 10.00
CA ALA A 325 -16.17 32.10 9.14
C ALA A 325 -15.05 33.16 9.03
N MET A 326 -14.26 33.39 10.08
CA MET A 326 -13.21 34.42 10.06
C MET A 326 -12.12 34.11 11.09
N ALA A 327 -10.86 34.37 10.72
CA ALA A 327 -9.75 34.34 11.68
C ALA A 327 -9.73 35.62 12.52
N PRO A 328 -9.28 35.55 13.77
CA PRO A 328 -9.04 36.76 14.57
C PRO A 328 -7.93 37.63 13.95
N PRO A 329 -7.92 38.92 14.14
CA PRO A 329 -6.82 39.80 13.74
C PRO A 329 -5.50 39.32 14.37
N ALA A 330 -4.39 39.60 13.68
CA ALA A 330 -3.06 39.28 14.18
C ALA A 330 -2.70 40.20 15.35
N ASP A 331 -2.04 39.63 16.36
CA ASP A 331 -1.50 40.39 17.50
C ASP A 331 -0.15 41.07 17.13
N ASP A 332 0.34 41.91 18.04
CA ASP A 332 1.61 42.63 17.84
C ASP A 332 2.81 41.71 17.75
N ALA A 333 2.81 40.57 18.44
CA ALA A 333 3.88 39.57 18.37
C ALA A 333 3.96 38.93 16.97
N ALA A 334 2.83 38.57 16.43
CA ALA A 334 2.75 38.06 15.05
C ALA A 334 3.17 39.10 14.02
N ARG A 335 2.78 40.39 14.22
CA ARG A 335 3.24 41.50 13.37
C ARG A 335 4.75 41.63 13.37
N HIS A 336 5.38 41.74 14.54
CA HIS A 336 6.84 41.86 14.66
C HIS A 336 7.59 40.66 14.08
N LEU A 337 7.13 39.45 14.35
CA LEU A 337 7.76 38.25 13.86
C LEU A 337 7.75 38.20 12.32
N ASN A 338 6.63 38.57 11.71
CA ASN A 338 6.45 38.50 10.27
C ASN A 338 6.98 39.72 9.50
N LEU A 339 7.66 40.64 10.17
CA LEU A 339 8.47 41.73 9.60
C LEU A 339 9.98 41.39 9.54
N GLN A 340 10.40 40.38 10.28
CA GLN A 340 11.84 40.05 10.41
C GLN A 340 12.47 39.65 9.08
N LEU A 341 13.59 40.28 8.76
CA LEU A 341 14.49 39.91 7.67
C LEU A 341 15.93 39.92 8.20
N PRO A 342 16.83 39.09 7.63
CA PRO A 342 18.26 39.17 7.93
C PRO A 342 18.79 40.60 7.78
N ALA A 343 19.77 40.98 8.58
CA ALA A 343 20.32 42.35 8.58
C ALA A 343 20.97 42.76 7.23
N GLY A 344 21.43 41.78 6.47
CA GLY A 344 22.04 41.98 5.13
C GLY A 344 21.37 41.17 4.07
N GLY A 345 21.91 41.26 2.83
CA GLY A 345 21.47 40.52 1.65
C GLY A 345 20.32 41.15 0.87
N ASN A 346 20.25 40.86 -0.38
CA ASN A 346 19.26 41.29 -1.37
C ASN A 346 19.09 42.85 -1.41
N PRO A 347 20.15 43.60 -1.63
CA PRO A 347 20.10 45.09 -1.55
C PRO A 347 19.22 45.71 -2.64
N LYS A 348 19.18 45.10 -3.87
CA LYS A 348 18.32 45.60 -4.95
C LYS A 348 16.84 45.43 -4.61
N ALA A 349 16.46 44.28 -4.04
CA ALA A 349 15.09 44.00 -3.64
C ALA A 349 14.63 44.90 -2.48
N ARG A 350 15.53 45.21 -1.54
CA ARG A 350 15.23 46.20 -0.46
C ARG A 350 14.99 47.60 -1.00
N ALA A 351 15.86 48.08 -1.89
CA ALA A 351 15.69 49.38 -2.53
C ALA A 351 14.40 49.42 -3.36
N HIS A 352 14.10 48.38 -4.07
CA HIS A 352 12.87 48.22 -4.86
C HIS A 352 11.61 48.25 -3.96
N ALA A 353 11.62 47.54 -2.83
CA ALA A 353 10.54 47.52 -1.86
C ALA A 353 10.23 48.92 -1.32
N LEU A 354 11.27 49.70 -0.97
CA LEU A 354 11.12 51.07 -0.49
C LEU A 354 10.56 51.99 -1.58
N ALA A 355 11.02 51.83 -2.83
CA ALA A 355 10.51 52.57 -3.96
C ALA A 355 9.02 52.26 -4.25
N LEU A 356 8.63 50.97 -4.15
CA LEU A 356 7.23 50.57 -4.25
C LEU A 356 6.38 51.16 -3.10
N LYS A 357 6.88 51.10 -1.87
CA LYS A 357 6.19 51.65 -0.70
C LYS A 357 5.95 53.15 -0.83
N ALA A 358 6.92 53.89 -1.35
CA ALA A 358 6.75 55.34 -1.58
C ALA A 358 5.63 55.68 -2.59
N ARG A 359 5.46 54.81 -3.61
CA ARG A 359 4.41 54.96 -4.64
C ARG A 359 3.06 54.40 -4.20
N HIS A 360 3.07 53.33 -3.44
CA HIS A 360 1.91 52.55 -3.03
C HIS A 360 1.93 52.31 -1.53
N PRO A 361 1.53 53.29 -0.67
CA PRO A 361 1.65 53.20 0.78
C PRO A 361 0.73 52.14 1.41
N ALA A 362 -0.45 51.87 0.84
CA ALA A 362 -1.38 50.87 1.33
C ALA A 362 -0.90 49.42 0.99
N PRO A 363 -1.01 48.46 1.92
CA PRO A 363 -0.55 47.08 1.70
C PRO A 363 -1.16 46.43 0.44
N GLU A 364 -2.43 46.57 0.21
CA GLU A 364 -3.16 46.02 -0.92
C GLU A 364 -2.69 46.62 -2.24
N ALA A 365 -2.47 47.93 -2.28
CA ALA A 365 -2.01 48.66 -3.45
C ALA A 365 -0.58 48.24 -3.82
N LEU A 366 0.31 48.07 -2.83
CA LEU A 366 1.68 47.59 -3.04
C LEU A 366 1.68 46.14 -3.52
N ALA A 367 0.89 45.26 -2.92
CA ALA A 367 0.74 43.89 -3.35
C ALA A 367 0.23 43.81 -4.79
N ALA A 368 -0.77 44.59 -5.18
CA ALA A 368 -1.31 44.64 -6.52
C ALA A 368 -0.27 45.18 -7.54
N ALA A 369 0.51 46.23 -7.15
CA ALA A 369 1.56 46.75 -7.99
C ALA A 369 2.68 45.73 -8.25
N LEU A 370 3.11 44.99 -7.23
CA LEU A 370 4.10 43.92 -7.36
C LEU A 370 3.60 42.78 -8.28
N LEU A 371 2.33 42.36 -8.16
CA LEU A 371 1.72 41.40 -9.07
C LEU A 371 1.62 41.93 -10.51
N GLY A 372 1.39 43.25 -10.66
CA GLY A 372 1.42 43.95 -11.95
C GLY A 372 2.81 43.86 -12.62
N GLU A 373 3.86 44.02 -11.85
CA GLU A 373 5.25 43.87 -12.36
C GLU A 373 5.53 42.44 -12.82
N PHE A 374 5.09 41.44 -12.09
CA PHE A 374 5.22 40.04 -12.52
C PHE A 374 4.42 39.73 -13.80
N ARG A 375 3.25 40.31 -13.95
CA ARG A 375 2.38 40.10 -15.13
C ARG A 375 2.90 40.79 -16.38
N GLN A 376 3.50 41.98 -16.24
CA GLN A 376 3.93 42.82 -17.37
C GLN A 376 5.41 42.63 -17.69
N GLY A 377 6.20 42.12 -16.74
CA GLY A 377 7.62 41.87 -16.93
C GLY A 377 7.89 40.52 -17.60
N ASP A 378 9.15 40.33 -18.03
CA ASP A 378 9.63 39.08 -18.65
C ASP A 378 9.88 37.98 -17.59
N PHE A 379 8.82 37.64 -16.83
CA PHE A 379 8.88 36.58 -15.85
C PHE A 379 8.30 35.26 -16.40
N TYR A 380 9.03 34.16 -16.17
CA TYR A 380 8.67 32.85 -16.72
C TYR A 380 8.49 31.80 -15.62
N TYR A 381 7.39 31.07 -15.68
CA TYR A 381 7.13 29.94 -14.80
C TYR A 381 7.75 28.65 -15.39
N THR A 382 8.69 28.02 -14.68
CA THR A 382 9.39 26.80 -15.09
C THR A 382 9.79 25.94 -13.89
N LEU A 383 9.82 24.62 -14.05
CA LEU A 383 10.34 23.69 -13.03
C LEU A 383 11.86 23.54 -13.06
N GLN A 384 12.53 24.11 -14.04
CA GLN A 384 13.98 24.06 -14.20
C GLN A 384 14.61 25.48 -14.14
N PRO A 385 14.45 26.17 -12.99
CA PRO A 385 15.06 27.49 -12.83
C PRO A 385 16.57 27.38 -12.69
N PRO A 386 17.32 28.44 -13.05
CA PRO A 386 18.74 28.50 -12.74
C PRO A 386 18.96 28.52 -11.20
N ARG A 387 20.13 28.05 -10.77
CA ARG A 387 20.50 28.09 -9.35
C ARG A 387 20.70 29.55 -8.90
N LEU A 388 20.14 29.89 -7.76
CA LEU A 388 20.28 31.21 -7.13
C LEU A 388 21.55 31.25 -6.27
N GLY A 389 22.20 32.42 -6.21
CA GLY A 389 23.35 32.68 -5.36
C GLY A 389 22.99 33.01 -3.93
N GLN A 390 23.83 33.84 -3.27
CA GLN A 390 23.59 34.27 -1.89
C GLN A 390 22.46 35.31 -1.80
N ASP A 391 22.39 36.23 -2.76
CA ASP A 391 21.31 37.22 -2.87
C ASP A 391 20.19 36.68 -3.78
N GLY A 392 19.62 35.54 -3.40
CA GLY A 392 18.71 34.80 -4.26
C GLY A 392 17.44 35.51 -4.65
N VAL A 393 16.98 36.49 -3.86
CA VAL A 393 15.82 37.33 -4.21
C VAL A 393 16.21 38.34 -5.29
N ASP A 394 17.39 38.95 -5.19
CA ASP A 394 17.92 39.86 -6.23
C ASP A 394 18.16 39.11 -7.54
N ASP A 395 18.83 37.95 -7.48
CA ASP A 395 19.08 37.09 -8.63
C ASP A 395 17.77 36.70 -9.36
N PHE A 396 16.73 36.39 -8.59
CA PHE A 396 15.43 36.04 -9.16
C PHE A 396 14.74 37.26 -9.78
N LEU A 397 14.61 38.38 -9.05
CA LEU A 397 13.80 39.52 -9.49
C LEU A 397 14.44 40.29 -10.63
N PHE A 398 15.77 40.43 -10.64
CA PHE A 398 16.45 41.35 -11.55
C PHE A 398 17.34 40.67 -12.63
N GLU A 399 17.67 39.37 -12.40
CA GLU A 399 18.58 38.68 -13.32
C GLU A 399 17.90 37.53 -14.05
N SER A 400 17.49 36.45 -13.34
CA SER A 400 16.98 35.26 -13.98
C SER A 400 15.53 35.37 -14.44
N ARG A 401 14.67 35.95 -13.60
CA ARG A 401 13.21 36.09 -13.81
C ARG A 401 12.50 34.76 -14.15
N ARG A 402 13.16 33.65 -13.86
CA ARG A 402 12.71 32.30 -14.16
C ARG A 402 12.62 31.48 -12.88
N GLY A 403 11.43 30.98 -12.56
CA GLY A 403 11.21 30.25 -11.33
C GLY A 403 9.85 29.54 -11.30
N PHE A 404 9.56 28.92 -10.20
CA PHE A 404 8.24 28.35 -9.87
C PHE A 404 7.69 28.94 -8.58
N CYS A 405 6.54 28.47 -8.10
CA CYS A 405 5.80 29.08 -6.99
C CYS A 405 6.66 29.51 -5.78
N GLY A 406 7.62 28.69 -5.36
CA GLY A 406 8.51 29.00 -4.23
C GLY A 406 9.39 30.24 -4.47
N HIS A 407 9.85 30.48 -5.70
CA HIS A 407 10.64 31.68 -6.05
C HIS A 407 9.79 32.94 -6.00
N TYR A 408 8.64 32.91 -6.65
CA TYR A 408 7.69 34.04 -6.67
C TYR A 408 7.18 34.36 -5.27
N ALA A 409 6.80 33.34 -4.50
CA ALA A 409 6.30 33.55 -3.15
C ALA A 409 7.39 34.08 -2.20
N THR A 410 8.62 33.57 -2.29
CA THR A 410 9.77 34.08 -1.50
C THR A 410 10.06 35.54 -1.82
N ALA A 411 10.17 35.88 -3.11
CA ALA A 411 10.44 37.26 -3.52
C ALA A 411 9.32 38.21 -3.11
N THR A 412 8.08 37.82 -3.25
CA THR A 412 6.91 38.60 -2.82
C THR A 412 6.92 38.85 -1.30
N ALA A 413 7.08 37.79 -0.50
CA ALA A 413 7.13 37.93 0.95
C ALA A 413 8.30 38.77 1.42
N PHE A 414 9.48 38.65 0.77
CA PHE A 414 10.64 39.48 1.07
C PHE A 414 10.38 40.95 0.76
N VAL A 415 9.87 41.30 -0.41
CA VAL A 415 9.57 42.68 -0.82
C VAL A 415 8.52 43.30 0.12
N LEU A 416 7.45 42.57 0.47
CA LEU A 416 6.46 43.06 1.43
C LEU A 416 7.08 43.35 2.78
N ARG A 417 7.89 42.47 3.35
CA ARG A 417 8.60 42.66 4.62
C ARG A 417 9.55 43.86 4.58
N ALA A 418 10.33 43.97 3.50
CA ALA A 418 11.24 45.08 3.29
C ALA A 418 10.50 46.43 3.14
N ALA A 419 9.27 46.41 2.65
CA ALA A 419 8.38 47.57 2.61
C ALA A 419 7.65 47.84 3.96
N GLY A 420 7.91 47.05 4.99
CA GLY A 420 7.28 47.20 6.30
C GLY A 420 5.87 46.63 6.41
N ILE A 421 5.51 45.70 5.52
CA ILE A 421 4.23 44.96 5.54
C ILE A 421 4.51 43.54 6.05
N PRO A 422 3.90 43.15 7.21
CA PRO A 422 4.08 41.79 7.74
C PRO A 422 3.59 40.76 6.72
N ALA A 423 4.46 39.77 6.39
CA ALA A 423 4.13 38.75 5.43
C ALA A 423 4.79 37.40 5.80
N ARG A 424 4.17 36.30 5.45
CA ARG A 424 4.66 34.95 5.69
C ARG A 424 4.51 34.05 4.46
N LEU A 425 5.38 33.05 4.35
CA LEU A 425 5.25 32.03 3.35
C LEU A 425 4.24 30.98 3.82
N VAL A 426 3.40 30.53 2.91
CA VAL A 426 2.50 29.38 3.15
C VAL A 426 2.83 28.30 2.15
N THR A 427 3.04 27.10 2.65
CA THR A 427 3.17 25.89 1.83
C THR A 427 2.01 24.96 2.05
N GLY A 428 1.55 24.35 0.97
CA GLY A 428 0.40 23.46 0.99
C GLY A 428 0.13 22.89 -0.39
N TYR A 429 -1.15 22.77 -0.73
CA TYR A 429 -1.60 22.25 -2.01
C TYR A 429 -2.62 23.20 -2.65
N LEU A 430 -2.61 23.25 -3.98
CA LEU A 430 -3.51 24.08 -4.77
C LEU A 430 -4.20 23.26 -5.84
N GLY A 431 -5.55 23.31 -5.88
CA GLY A 431 -6.35 22.65 -6.91
C GLY A 431 -6.79 21.26 -6.50
N GLY A 432 -6.41 20.26 -7.29
CA GLY A 432 -6.87 18.87 -7.18
C GLY A 432 -7.86 18.49 -8.28
N GLU A 433 -7.96 17.21 -8.57
CA GLU A 433 -8.82 16.65 -9.59
C GLU A 433 -10.13 16.13 -9.00
N TRP A 434 -11.26 16.62 -9.51
CA TRP A 434 -12.57 16.14 -9.08
C TRP A 434 -12.89 14.78 -9.68
N ASN A 435 -13.19 13.81 -8.84
CA ASN A 435 -13.66 12.49 -9.24
C ASN A 435 -15.20 12.45 -9.16
N PRO A 436 -15.92 12.56 -10.30
CA PRO A 436 -17.38 12.64 -10.29
C PRO A 436 -18.06 11.33 -9.89
N ARG A 437 -17.37 10.19 -10.02
CA ARG A 437 -17.91 8.88 -9.64
C ARG A 437 -17.90 8.65 -8.14
N GLY A 438 -16.86 9.15 -7.46
CA GLY A 438 -16.71 9.00 -6.03
C GLY A 438 -17.18 10.21 -5.23
N ASN A 439 -17.49 11.32 -5.88
CA ASN A 439 -17.87 12.59 -5.30
C ASN A 439 -16.83 13.12 -4.29
N TYR A 440 -15.54 13.10 -4.69
CA TYR A 440 -14.44 13.58 -3.89
C TYR A 440 -13.36 14.24 -4.75
N LEU A 441 -12.52 15.05 -4.13
CA LEU A 441 -11.37 15.72 -4.74
C LEU A 441 -10.11 14.88 -4.48
N GLU A 442 -9.32 14.58 -5.49
CA GLU A 442 -7.99 13.98 -5.40
C GLU A 442 -6.94 15.07 -5.47
N VAL A 443 -6.09 15.14 -4.44
CA VAL A 443 -4.95 16.06 -4.36
C VAL A 443 -3.68 15.22 -4.43
N HIS A 444 -2.86 15.49 -5.43
CA HIS A 444 -1.62 14.74 -5.68
C HIS A 444 -0.38 15.52 -5.21
N GLN A 445 0.77 14.87 -5.13
CA GLN A 445 2.01 15.54 -4.71
C GLN A 445 2.39 16.68 -5.68
N PHE A 446 2.12 16.54 -6.98
CA PHE A 446 2.36 17.61 -7.96
C PHE A 446 1.46 18.85 -7.76
N ASP A 447 0.39 18.75 -6.95
CA ASP A 447 -0.44 19.91 -6.58
C ASP A 447 0.20 20.74 -5.46
N ALA A 448 1.38 20.34 -4.96
CA ALA A 448 2.15 21.13 -3.98
C ALA A 448 2.39 22.55 -4.49
N HIS A 449 2.20 23.52 -3.60
CA HIS A 449 2.22 24.93 -3.95
C HIS A 449 2.69 25.81 -2.80
N ALA A 450 3.24 26.98 -3.15
CA ALA A 450 3.60 28.01 -2.18
C ALA A 450 2.98 29.33 -2.58
N TRP A 451 2.50 30.07 -1.60
CA TRP A 451 1.93 31.40 -1.74
C TRP A 451 2.27 32.27 -0.53
N VAL A 452 1.80 33.47 -0.50
CA VAL A 452 2.05 34.45 0.57
C VAL A 452 0.77 34.77 1.30
N GLU A 453 0.85 34.97 2.60
CA GLU A 453 -0.14 35.68 3.39
C GLU A 453 0.51 36.98 3.93
N TYR A 454 -0.18 38.13 3.81
CA TYR A 454 0.25 39.41 4.32
C TYR A 454 -0.86 40.05 5.16
N LEU A 455 -0.49 40.98 6.03
CA LEU A 455 -1.48 41.72 6.84
C LEU A 455 -1.99 42.95 6.10
N ASP A 456 -3.33 43.08 6.06
CA ASP A 456 -4.02 44.29 5.61
C ASP A 456 -3.96 45.40 6.66
N GLU A 457 -4.55 46.55 6.36
CA GLU A 457 -4.61 47.72 7.31
C GLU A 457 -5.40 47.40 8.59
N GLN A 458 -6.29 46.40 8.56
CA GLN A 458 -7.07 45.92 9.70
C GLN A 458 -6.40 44.78 10.47
N ASN A 459 -5.11 44.52 10.22
CA ASN A 459 -4.35 43.38 10.77
C ASN A 459 -4.95 42.00 10.50
N ARG A 460 -5.60 41.83 9.37
CA ARG A 460 -6.12 40.55 8.95
C ARG A 460 -5.22 39.91 7.87
N TRP A 461 -5.00 38.62 7.96
CA TRP A 461 -4.22 37.87 6.98
C TRP A 461 -4.97 37.79 5.66
N GLN A 462 -4.37 38.34 4.60
CA GLN A 462 -4.84 38.25 3.22
C GLN A 462 -3.96 37.33 2.41
N ARG A 463 -4.58 36.45 1.61
CA ARG A 463 -3.86 35.57 0.69
C ARG A 463 -3.40 36.34 -0.55
N LEU A 464 -2.16 36.12 -0.94
CA LEU A 464 -1.56 36.65 -2.15
C LEU A 464 -0.80 35.55 -2.87
N ASP A 465 -1.26 35.17 -4.07
CA ASP A 465 -0.55 34.18 -4.89
C ASP A 465 0.07 34.85 -6.12
N PRO A 466 1.39 35.07 -6.10
CA PRO A 466 2.09 35.68 -7.23
C PRO A 466 2.13 34.78 -8.48
N THR A 467 1.95 33.47 -8.33
CA THR A 467 1.86 32.54 -9.47
C THR A 467 0.67 32.85 -10.37
N ALA A 468 -0.42 33.36 -9.82
CA ALA A 468 -1.60 33.76 -10.59
C ALA A 468 -1.30 34.86 -11.61
N ALA A 469 -0.28 35.68 -11.37
CA ALA A 469 0.13 36.74 -12.29
C ALA A 469 0.92 36.24 -13.49
N VAL A 470 1.67 35.13 -13.33
CA VAL A 470 2.61 34.60 -14.34
C VAL A 470 2.08 33.36 -15.04
N ALA A 471 1.38 32.49 -14.31
CA ALA A 471 0.84 31.23 -14.79
C ALA A 471 -0.60 31.02 -14.32
N PRO A 472 -1.59 31.80 -14.80
CA PRO A 472 -2.99 31.68 -14.37
C PRO A 472 -3.56 30.29 -14.62
N GLN A 473 -3.10 29.58 -15.66
CA GLN A 473 -3.48 28.20 -15.94
C GLN A 473 -3.16 27.24 -14.77
N ARG A 474 -2.17 27.57 -13.93
CA ARG A 474 -1.82 26.79 -12.72
C ARG A 474 -2.97 26.82 -11.71
N ILE A 475 -3.65 27.94 -11.60
CA ILE A 475 -4.77 28.12 -10.68
C ILE A 475 -6.04 27.45 -11.20
N GLU A 476 -6.35 27.64 -12.47
CA GLU A 476 -7.59 27.14 -13.08
C GLU A 476 -7.54 25.65 -13.45
N GLY A 477 -6.43 25.20 -14.03
CA GLY A 477 -6.27 23.85 -14.58
C GLY A 477 -5.25 22.95 -13.91
N GLY A 478 -4.59 23.45 -12.85
CA GLY A 478 -3.56 22.72 -12.12
C GLY A 478 -2.21 22.62 -12.85
N MET A 479 -1.28 21.86 -12.30
CA MET A 479 0.08 21.72 -12.84
C MET A 479 0.12 21.20 -14.29
N PRO A 480 -0.70 20.21 -14.68
CA PRO A 480 -0.71 19.71 -16.06
C PRO A 480 -1.10 20.78 -17.09
N ALA A 481 -1.95 21.75 -16.72
CA ALA A 481 -2.37 22.84 -17.61
C ALA A 481 -1.27 23.92 -17.75
N ALA A 482 -0.53 24.19 -16.66
CA ALA A 482 0.50 25.22 -16.65
C ALA A 482 1.77 24.81 -17.41
N LEU A 483 2.17 23.56 -17.34
CA LEU A 483 3.47 23.07 -17.82
C LEU A 483 3.42 22.07 -18.98
N GLY A 484 2.22 21.59 -19.36
CA GLY A 484 2.03 20.75 -20.55
C GLY A 484 3.10 19.66 -20.77
N GLY A 485 3.99 19.91 -21.72
CA GLY A 485 5.05 18.96 -22.07
C GLY A 485 6.11 18.71 -21.01
N GLU A 486 6.51 19.72 -20.21
CA GLU A 486 7.47 19.54 -19.11
C GLU A 486 6.90 18.60 -18.04
N PHE A 487 5.62 18.74 -17.71
CA PHE A 487 4.94 17.86 -16.76
C PHE A 487 4.85 16.41 -17.28
N ALA A 488 4.54 16.22 -18.56
CA ALA A 488 4.47 14.89 -19.17
C ALA A 488 5.81 14.16 -19.23
N ALA A 489 6.92 14.90 -19.30
CA ALA A 489 8.27 14.35 -19.30
C ALA A 489 8.75 13.94 -17.89
N ALA A 490 8.24 14.60 -16.85
CA ALA A 490 8.66 14.37 -15.46
C ALA A 490 8.23 13.00 -14.91
N ASP A 491 7.03 12.49 -15.28
CA ASP A 491 6.55 11.17 -14.88
C ASP A 491 6.02 10.38 -16.08
N PRO A 492 6.89 9.68 -16.83
CA PRO A 492 6.53 8.96 -18.06
C PRO A 492 5.63 7.75 -17.83
N LEU A 493 5.56 7.20 -16.61
CA LEU A 493 4.76 6.05 -16.25
C LEU A 493 3.39 6.41 -15.66
N SER A 494 3.12 7.69 -15.44
CA SER A 494 1.88 8.15 -14.85
C SER A 494 0.68 7.97 -15.80
N LEU A 495 -0.41 7.40 -15.28
CA LEU A 495 -1.69 7.30 -15.98
C LEU A 495 -2.33 8.68 -16.22
N GLN A 496 -1.86 9.73 -15.58
CA GLN A 496 -2.27 11.11 -15.78
C GLN A 496 -2.03 11.61 -17.21
N ARG A 497 -1.06 11.04 -17.94
CA ARG A 497 -0.81 11.32 -19.38
C ARG A 497 -2.02 11.02 -20.28
N TYR A 498 -2.82 10.03 -19.89
CA TYR A 498 -3.97 9.53 -20.68
C TYR A 498 -5.28 10.19 -20.29
N ARG A 499 -5.21 11.26 -19.52
CA ARG A 499 -6.36 12.07 -19.07
C ARG A 499 -7.26 12.53 -20.21
N ASN A 500 -6.69 12.81 -21.39
CA ASN A 500 -7.42 13.22 -22.59
C ASN A 500 -8.09 12.05 -23.33
N TRP A 501 -7.79 10.80 -22.99
CA TRP A 501 -8.40 9.62 -23.59
C TRP A 501 -9.62 9.21 -22.76
N ALA A 502 -10.82 9.52 -23.25
CA ALA A 502 -12.06 9.37 -22.50
C ALA A 502 -12.22 7.97 -21.85
N LEU A 503 -11.93 6.89 -22.60
CA LEU A 503 -12.04 5.51 -22.09
C LEU A 503 -11.03 5.21 -20.96
N LEU A 504 -9.78 5.56 -21.17
CA LEU A 504 -8.73 5.32 -20.16
C LEU A 504 -8.95 6.17 -18.91
N ASN A 505 -9.41 7.39 -19.07
CA ASN A 505 -9.76 8.26 -17.96
C ASN A 505 -10.96 7.73 -17.16
N GLN A 506 -11.97 7.17 -17.84
CA GLN A 506 -13.09 6.52 -17.14
C GLN A 506 -12.63 5.29 -16.35
N LEU A 507 -11.75 4.46 -16.91
CA LEU A 507 -11.16 3.30 -16.21
C LEU A 507 -10.32 3.74 -15.02
N ARG A 508 -9.55 4.82 -15.14
CA ARG A 508 -8.78 5.42 -14.05
C ARG A 508 -9.70 5.87 -12.90
N TRP A 509 -10.74 6.63 -13.20
CA TRP A 509 -11.71 7.06 -12.20
C TRP A 509 -12.45 5.90 -11.54
N TRP A 510 -12.77 4.85 -12.31
CA TRP A 510 -13.39 3.65 -11.76
C TRP A 510 -12.45 2.93 -10.79
N GLY A 511 -11.19 2.75 -11.16
CA GLY A 511 -10.15 2.18 -10.31
C GLY A 511 -9.90 3.01 -9.05
N ALA A 512 -9.79 4.33 -9.19
CA ALA A 512 -9.62 5.26 -8.08
C ALA A 512 -10.81 5.24 -7.11
N ASN A 513 -12.05 5.16 -7.64
CA ASN A 513 -13.24 5.04 -6.81
C ASN A 513 -13.30 3.69 -6.06
N LEU A 514 -12.92 2.60 -6.70
CA LEU A 514 -12.82 1.29 -6.00
C LEU A 514 -11.81 1.35 -4.86
N ASP A 515 -10.63 1.95 -5.09
CA ASP A 515 -9.62 2.12 -4.05
C ASP A 515 -10.07 3.06 -2.93
N TYR A 516 -10.86 4.09 -3.28
CA TYR A 516 -11.50 4.98 -2.29
C TYR A 516 -12.50 4.21 -1.42
N GLN A 517 -13.40 3.41 -2.03
CA GLN A 517 -14.36 2.60 -1.28
C GLN A 517 -13.64 1.55 -0.41
N TRP A 518 -12.60 0.91 -0.93
CA TRP A 518 -11.73 0.01 -0.17
C TRP A 518 -11.12 0.70 1.04
N THR A 519 -10.56 1.91 0.84
CA THR A 519 -9.99 2.71 1.93
C THR A 519 -11.04 3.07 2.96
N ARG A 520 -12.20 3.53 2.50
CA ARG A 520 -13.29 3.98 3.35
C ARG A 520 -13.85 2.85 4.21
N TRP A 521 -14.09 1.68 3.62
CA TRP A 521 -14.81 0.59 4.28
C TRP A 521 -13.91 -0.46 4.91
N VAL A 522 -12.72 -0.70 4.38
CA VAL A 522 -11.82 -1.75 4.85
C VAL A 522 -10.70 -1.19 5.72
N LEU A 523 -10.00 -0.16 5.26
CA LEU A 523 -8.85 0.39 5.99
C LEU A 523 -9.25 1.27 7.17
N ASN A 524 -10.30 2.06 7.02
CA ASN A 524 -10.86 2.90 8.09
C ASN A 524 -11.98 2.22 8.88
N TYR A 525 -12.13 0.90 8.74
CA TYR A 525 -13.09 0.14 9.52
C TYR A 525 -12.79 0.27 11.01
N ASP A 526 -13.79 0.74 11.77
CA ASP A 526 -13.75 0.77 13.22
C ASP A 526 -14.78 -0.24 13.77
N ALA A 527 -14.26 -1.29 14.43
CA ALA A 527 -15.08 -2.32 15.01
C ALA A 527 -16.05 -1.75 16.06
N ALA A 528 -15.61 -0.78 16.87
CA ALA A 528 -16.43 -0.20 17.93
C ALA A 528 -17.67 0.49 17.38
N SER A 529 -17.53 1.26 16.28
CA SER A 529 -18.66 1.95 15.65
C SER A 529 -19.68 0.97 15.03
N LEU A 530 -19.23 -0.12 14.44
CA LEU A 530 -20.11 -1.15 13.90
C LEU A 530 -20.89 -1.87 15.02
N TRP A 531 -20.20 -2.21 16.09
CA TRP A 531 -20.83 -2.83 17.25
C TRP A 531 -21.85 -1.92 17.92
N GLN A 532 -21.55 -0.62 17.99
CA GLN A 532 -22.49 0.38 18.53
C GLN A 532 -23.75 0.49 17.66
N GLN A 533 -23.61 0.53 16.33
CA GLN A 533 -24.75 0.55 15.40
C GLN A 533 -25.58 -0.72 15.45
N LEU A 534 -24.93 -1.88 15.52
CA LEU A 534 -25.64 -3.17 15.69
C LEU A 534 -26.37 -3.27 17.02
N GLY A 535 -25.73 -2.78 18.10
CA GLY A 535 -26.35 -2.73 19.43
C GLY A 535 -27.56 -1.80 19.48
N GLN A 536 -27.53 -0.67 18.78
CA GLN A 536 -28.69 0.23 18.66
C GLN A 536 -29.85 -0.41 17.88
N ARG A 537 -29.53 -1.17 16.80
CA ARG A 537 -30.55 -1.80 15.95
C ARG A 537 -31.12 -3.09 16.56
N TRP A 538 -30.35 -3.79 17.37
CA TRP A 538 -30.74 -5.04 18.05
C TRP A 538 -30.27 -5.05 19.52
N PRO A 539 -31.02 -4.37 20.41
CA PRO A 539 -30.61 -4.23 21.82
C PRO A 539 -30.46 -5.58 22.57
N VAL A 540 -31.18 -6.61 22.14
CA VAL A 540 -31.08 -7.97 22.73
C VAL A 540 -29.68 -8.59 22.49
N LEU A 541 -28.96 -8.14 21.48
CA LEU A 541 -27.61 -8.60 21.15
C LEU A 541 -26.52 -7.70 21.76
N ALA A 542 -26.88 -6.59 22.38
CA ALA A 542 -25.93 -5.68 23.03
C ALA A 542 -25.23 -6.42 24.18
N GLY A 543 -23.89 -6.50 24.09
CA GLY A 543 -23.06 -7.20 25.09
C GLY A 543 -22.59 -8.60 24.69
N HIS A 544 -23.30 -9.34 23.84
CA HIS A 544 -22.93 -10.70 23.43
C HIS A 544 -22.75 -10.87 21.92
N THR A 545 -22.96 -9.83 21.13
CA THR A 545 -22.97 -9.84 19.66
C THR A 545 -21.68 -10.40 19.06
N HIS A 546 -20.51 -10.05 19.59
CA HIS A 546 -19.24 -10.56 19.12
C HIS A 546 -19.07 -12.07 19.35
N TRP A 547 -19.53 -12.59 20.49
CA TRP A 547 -19.51 -14.04 20.77
C TRP A 547 -20.45 -14.82 19.89
N LEU A 548 -21.64 -14.28 19.61
CA LEU A 548 -22.63 -14.91 18.73
C LEU A 548 -22.17 -14.95 17.28
N ILE A 549 -21.54 -13.88 16.80
CA ILE A 549 -20.96 -13.86 15.45
C ILE A 549 -19.74 -14.79 15.36
N LEU A 550 -18.88 -14.80 16.37
CA LEU A 550 -17.79 -15.77 16.44
C LEU A 550 -18.31 -17.19 16.38
N ALA A 551 -19.32 -17.52 17.21
CA ALA A 551 -19.95 -18.83 17.21
C ALA A 551 -20.59 -19.19 15.87
N ALA A 552 -21.28 -18.24 15.22
CA ALA A 552 -21.89 -18.43 13.90
C ALA A 552 -20.83 -18.67 12.81
N LEU A 553 -19.77 -17.87 12.78
CA LEU A 553 -18.68 -18.01 11.79
C LEU A 553 -17.88 -19.30 12.00
N LEU A 554 -17.59 -19.66 13.26
CA LEU A 554 -16.97 -20.94 13.59
C LEU A 554 -17.91 -22.12 13.27
N GLY A 555 -19.21 -21.96 13.49
CA GLY A 555 -20.22 -22.93 13.10
C GLY A 555 -20.25 -23.13 11.58
N VAL A 556 -20.27 -22.06 10.79
CA VAL A 556 -20.19 -22.12 9.32
C VAL A 556 -18.88 -22.74 8.86
N ALA A 557 -17.74 -22.33 9.42
CA ALA A 557 -16.43 -22.89 9.08
C ALA A 557 -16.36 -24.40 9.41
N SER A 558 -16.90 -24.80 10.57
CA SER A 558 -16.99 -26.20 10.99
C SER A 558 -17.93 -27.01 10.11
N LEU A 559 -19.09 -26.44 9.74
CA LEU A 559 -20.05 -27.08 8.83
C LEU A 559 -19.44 -27.27 7.44
N VAL A 560 -18.80 -26.24 6.87
CA VAL A 560 -18.14 -26.29 5.58
C VAL A 560 -16.95 -27.27 5.63
N GLY A 561 -16.13 -27.21 6.67
CA GLY A 561 -15.04 -28.14 6.92
C GLY A 561 -15.55 -29.59 7.06
N GLY A 562 -16.59 -29.78 7.84
CA GLY A 562 -17.25 -31.08 8.01
C GLY A 562 -17.84 -31.62 6.73
N LEU A 563 -18.53 -30.79 5.93
CA LEU A 563 -19.07 -31.17 4.61
C LEU A 563 -17.98 -31.56 3.62
N LEU A 564 -16.84 -30.90 3.65
CA LEU A 564 -15.69 -31.20 2.78
C LEU A 564 -14.99 -32.48 3.20
N ILE A 565 -14.82 -32.72 4.49
CA ILE A 565 -14.28 -33.97 5.04
C ILE A 565 -15.27 -35.12 4.75
N TRP A 566 -16.55 -34.88 4.92
CA TRP A 566 -17.59 -35.89 4.69
C TRP A 566 -17.78 -36.19 3.20
N ARG A 567 -17.65 -35.21 2.31
CA ARG A 567 -17.69 -35.38 0.85
C ARG A 567 -16.32 -35.68 0.23
N GLY A 568 -15.27 -35.67 1.03
CA GLY A 568 -13.92 -36.06 0.58
C GLY A 568 -14.02 -37.47 -0.02
N PRO A 569 -13.67 -37.69 -1.31
CA PRO A 569 -13.66 -39.03 -1.85
C PRO A 569 -12.67 -39.84 -1.02
N ALA A 570 -13.17 -40.87 -0.35
CA ALA A 570 -12.27 -41.92 0.15
C ALA A 570 -11.28 -42.25 -0.93
N PRO A 571 -9.97 -42.39 -0.66
CA PRO A 571 -8.97 -42.68 -1.68
C PRO A 571 -9.47 -43.81 -2.55
N LEU A 572 -9.42 -43.64 -3.87
CA LEU A 572 -10.01 -44.50 -4.86
C LEU A 572 -9.91 -46.01 -4.56
N PRO A 573 -8.80 -46.52 -3.97
CA PRO A 573 -8.68 -47.93 -3.60
C PRO A 573 -9.65 -48.34 -2.47
N LEU A 574 -9.84 -47.54 -1.44
CA LEU A 574 -10.72 -47.87 -0.32
C LEU A 574 -12.19 -47.93 -0.75
N ARG A 575 -12.61 -47.11 -1.72
CA ARG A 575 -13.95 -47.19 -2.31
C ARG A 575 -14.19 -48.47 -3.10
N LEU A 576 -13.16 -48.96 -3.77
CA LEU A 576 -13.26 -50.21 -4.56
C LEU A 576 -13.46 -51.42 -3.66
N TRP A 577 -12.95 -51.39 -2.43
CA TRP A 577 -13.05 -52.49 -1.47
C TRP A 577 -14.30 -52.39 -0.56
N GLN A 578 -15.02 -51.28 -0.57
CA GLN A 578 -16.24 -51.12 0.24
C GLN A 578 -17.30 -52.21 0.00
N PRO A 579 -17.60 -52.63 -1.24
CA PRO A 579 -18.57 -53.70 -1.44
C PRO A 579 -18.15 -55.02 -0.80
N LEU A 580 -16.85 -55.35 -0.90
CA LEU A 580 -16.31 -56.55 -0.26
C LEU A 580 -16.29 -56.43 1.27
N ARG A 581 -15.93 -55.28 1.81
CA ARG A 581 -15.96 -55.04 3.25
C ARG A 581 -17.35 -55.15 3.83
N ARG A 582 -18.38 -54.65 3.13
CA ARG A 582 -19.78 -54.79 3.55
C ARG A 582 -20.25 -56.23 3.59
N ARG A 583 -19.81 -57.06 2.61
CA ARG A 583 -20.12 -58.50 2.55
C ARG A 583 -19.40 -59.25 3.66
N ALA A 584 -18.11 -59.03 3.81
CA ALA A 584 -17.31 -59.65 4.88
C ALA A 584 -17.82 -59.27 6.27
N ALA A 585 -18.32 -58.02 6.44
CA ALA A 585 -18.90 -57.57 7.71
C ALA A 585 -20.13 -58.36 8.13
N ARG A 586 -20.95 -58.85 7.20
CA ARG A 586 -22.15 -59.70 7.51
C ARG A 586 -21.77 -61.06 8.08
N HIS A 587 -20.54 -61.49 7.85
CA HIS A 587 -20.00 -62.75 8.41
C HIS A 587 -19.01 -62.50 9.56
N GLY A 588 -18.95 -61.28 10.11
CA GLY A 588 -18.02 -60.94 11.17
C GLY A 588 -16.54 -60.84 10.76
N TRP A 589 -16.22 -60.87 9.48
CA TRP A 589 -14.85 -60.91 8.95
C TRP A 589 -14.31 -59.49 8.60
N GLN A 590 -14.55 -58.57 9.46
CA GLN A 590 -14.01 -57.19 9.28
C GLN A 590 -12.51 -57.11 9.41
N PRO A 591 -11.84 -56.08 8.81
CA PRO A 591 -10.43 -55.83 9.08
C PRO A 591 -10.20 -55.56 10.54
N LEU A 592 -9.15 -56.15 11.10
CA LEU A 592 -8.72 -55.85 12.48
C LEU A 592 -8.05 -54.49 12.56
N ALA A 593 -8.01 -53.91 13.78
CA ALA A 593 -7.34 -52.60 14.00
C ALA A 593 -5.85 -52.73 13.60
N GLY A 594 -5.40 -51.85 12.70
CA GLY A 594 -4.01 -51.85 12.17
C GLY A 594 -3.72 -52.86 11.05
N GLU A 595 -4.70 -53.72 10.70
CA GLU A 595 -4.50 -54.72 9.62
C GLU A 595 -4.46 -54.05 8.24
N SER A 596 -3.41 -54.37 7.48
CA SER A 596 -3.33 -53.88 6.07
C SER A 596 -4.36 -54.55 5.21
N LEU A 597 -4.79 -53.86 4.15
CA LEU A 597 -5.78 -54.42 3.19
C LEU A 597 -5.31 -55.74 2.55
N ALA A 598 -4.01 -55.90 2.35
CA ALA A 598 -3.40 -57.12 1.80
C ALA A 598 -3.42 -58.28 2.80
N SER A 599 -3.06 -58.01 4.05
CA SER A 599 -3.11 -59.00 5.14
C SER A 599 -4.56 -59.47 5.41
N TRP A 600 -5.50 -58.50 5.39
CA TRP A 600 -6.93 -58.83 5.50
C TRP A 600 -7.42 -59.75 4.37
N CYS A 601 -7.00 -59.50 3.11
CA CYS A 601 -7.35 -60.38 2.00
C CYS A 601 -6.71 -61.78 2.11
N GLU A 602 -5.50 -61.88 2.66
CA GLU A 602 -4.85 -63.14 2.97
C GLU A 602 -5.58 -63.93 4.04
N ARG A 603 -6.02 -63.27 5.11
CA ARG A 603 -6.84 -63.85 6.16
C ARG A 603 -8.20 -64.31 5.64
N LEU A 604 -8.88 -63.48 4.81
CA LEU A 604 -10.13 -63.88 4.15
C LEU A 604 -9.94 -65.09 3.21
N ALA A 605 -8.81 -65.19 2.53
CA ALA A 605 -8.48 -66.33 1.67
C ALA A 605 -8.33 -67.64 2.46
N GLY A 606 -7.86 -67.55 3.70
CA GLY A 606 -7.84 -68.71 4.64
C GLY A 606 -9.21 -69.12 5.12
N LEU A 607 -10.13 -68.15 5.31
CA LEU A 607 -11.50 -68.42 5.80
C LEU A 607 -12.47 -68.89 4.71
N SER A 608 -12.17 -68.62 3.42
CA SER A 608 -13.01 -69.01 2.26
C SER A 608 -12.15 -69.58 1.14
N PRO A 609 -11.94 -70.91 1.12
CA PRO A 609 -11.06 -71.58 0.09
C PRO A 609 -11.52 -71.35 -1.34
N SER A 610 -12.80 -71.22 -1.62
CA SER A 610 -13.38 -70.93 -2.94
C SER A 610 -13.01 -69.54 -3.48
N LEU A 611 -12.72 -68.57 -2.60
CA LEU A 611 -12.34 -67.22 -2.91
C LEU A 611 -10.84 -66.94 -2.73
N ALA A 612 -10.06 -67.91 -2.25
CA ALA A 612 -8.64 -67.75 -1.91
C ALA A 612 -7.82 -67.19 -3.09
N ARG A 613 -7.83 -67.84 -4.25
CA ARG A 613 -7.10 -67.39 -5.44
C ARG A 613 -7.52 -65.99 -5.93
N PRO A 614 -8.83 -65.68 -6.08
CA PRO A 614 -9.26 -64.32 -6.44
C PRO A 614 -8.84 -63.24 -5.45
N LEU A 615 -8.92 -63.49 -4.13
CA LEU A 615 -8.54 -62.55 -3.08
C LEU A 615 -7.03 -62.24 -3.07
N GLN A 616 -6.18 -63.31 -3.21
CA GLN A 616 -4.74 -63.15 -3.32
C GLN A 616 -4.33 -62.34 -4.56
N GLN A 617 -4.98 -62.61 -5.73
CA GLN A 617 -4.77 -61.83 -6.93
C GLN A 617 -5.20 -60.34 -6.76
N GLY A 618 -6.31 -60.09 -6.07
CA GLY A 618 -6.75 -58.76 -5.74
C GLY A 618 -5.75 -58.02 -4.86
N ALA A 619 -5.24 -58.69 -3.82
CA ALA A 619 -4.23 -58.17 -2.93
C ALA A 619 -2.92 -57.84 -3.69
N TRP A 620 -2.48 -58.74 -4.56
CA TRP A 620 -1.29 -58.51 -5.39
C TRP A 620 -1.47 -57.34 -6.37
N LEU A 621 -2.58 -57.21 -7.07
CA LEU A 621 -2.90 -56.08 -7.94
C LEU A 621 -2.93 -54.75 -7.17
N TYR A 622 -3.46 -54.76 -5.95
CA TYR A 622 -3.46 -53.62 -5.07
C TYR A 622 -2.04 -53.21 -4.64
N ARG A 623 -1.21 -54.17 -4.18
CA ARG A 623 0.22 -53.93 -3.82
C ARG A 623 0.97 -53.36 -5.02
N ARG A 624 0.82 -53.96 -6.23
CA ARG A 624 1.44 -53.51 -7.48
C ARG A 624 0.99 -52.08 -7.84
N TRP A 625 -0.30 -51.77 -7.72
CA TRP A 625 -0.82 -50.45 -8.03
C TRP A 625 -0.29 -49.40 -7.03
N ARG A 626 -0.16 -49.73 -5.75
CA ARG A 626 0.19 -48.80 -4.69
C ARG A 626 1.70 -48.58 -4.54
N TYR A 627 2.48 -49.63 -4.68
CA TYR A 627 3.90 -49.60 -4.28
C TYR A 627 4.88 -49.80 -5.46
N ALA A 628 4.45 -50.28 -6.63
CA ALA A 628 5.35 -50.42 -7.76
C ALA A 628 5.51 -49.10 -8.54
N SER A 629 6.69 -48.85 -9.08
CA SER A 629 7.00 -47.74 -9.98
C SER A 629 6.38 -47.95 -11.35
N LEU A 630 5.09 -47.68 -11.49
CA LEU A 630 4.31 -47.87 -12.73
C LEU A 630 4.16 -46.54 -13.48
N SER A 631 4.26 -46.56 -14.79
CA SER A 631 3.85 -45.45 -15.64
C SER A 631 2.33 -45.14 -15.45
N ALA A 632 1.89 -43.94 -15.81
CA ALA A 632 0.47 -43.55 -15.69
C ALA A 632 -0.47 -44.52 -16.43
N ALA A 633 -0.08 -44.98 -17.63
CA ALA A 633 -0.85 -45.95 -18.42
C ALA A 633 -0.91 -47.33 -17.76
N GLN A 634 0.21 -47.81 -17.21
CA GLN A 634 0.29 -49.08 -16.48
C GLN A 634 -0.52 -49.03 -15.19
N ARG A 635 -0.45 -47.93 -14.43
CA ARG A 635 -1.22 -47.72 -13.20
C ARG A 635 -2.73 -47.73 -13.50
N HIS A 636 -3.15 -47.11 -14.62
CA HIS A 636 -4.54 -47.11 -15.04
C HIS A 636 -5.03 -48.48 -15.48
N ARG A 637 -4.19 -49.28 -16.18
CA ARG A 637 -4.48 -50.69 -16.55
C ARG A 637 -4.61 -51.56 -15.31
N THR A 638 -3.67 -51.47 -14.37
CA THR A 638 -3.70 -52.24 -13.12
C THR A 638 -4.95 -51.93 -12.30
N LEU A 639 -5.37 -50.66 -12.24
CA LEU A 639 -6.59 -50.23 -11.55
C LEU A 639 -7.87 -50.83 -12.21
N ARG A 640 -7.92 -50.90 -13.56
CA ARG A 640 -9.02 -51.53 -14.26
C ARG A 640 -9.07 -53.03 -13.99
N GLN A 641 -7.93 -53.72 -13.96
CA GLN A 641 -7.83 -55.15 -13.62
C GLN A 641 -8.28 -55.39 -12.17
N LEU A 642 -7.84 -54.57 -11.22
CA LEU A 642 -8.28 -54.62 -9.82
C LEU A 642 -9.80 -54.47 -9.69
N ARG A 643 -10.40 -53.49 -10.40
CA ARG A 643 -11.85 -53.28 -10.40
C ARG A 643 -12.62 -54.50 -10.92
N ARG A 644 -12.14 -55.13 -12.04
CA ARG A 644 -12.74 -56.35 -12.61
C ARG A 644 -12.66 -57.50 -11.62
N ARG A 645 -11.50 -57.67 -10.96
CA ARG A 645 -11.29 -58.76 -10.00
C ARG A 645 -12.17 -58.60 -8.75
N LEU A 646 -12.25 -57.43 -8.22
CA LEU A 646 -13.13 -57.16 -7.05
C LEU A 646 -14.60 -57.41 -7.36
N ARG A 647 -15.08 -57.05 -8.55
CA ARG A 647 -16.44 -57.37 -8.99
C ARG A 647 -16.65 -58.92 -9.12
N GLN A 648 -15.66 -59.64 -9.60
CA GLN A 648 -15.72 -61.11 -9.66
C GLN A 648 -15.75 -61.74 -8.27
N ILE A 649 -14.93 -61.25 -7.34
CA ILE A 649 -14.93 -61.69 -5.93
C ILE A 649 -16.31 -61.45 -5.31
N CYS A 650 -16.85 -60.26 -5.49
CA CYS A 650 -18.17 -59.92 -4.93
C CYS A 650 -19.29 -60.82 -5.52
N ARG A 651 -19.27 -61.07 -6.83
CA ARG A 651 -20.26 -61.97 -7.47
C ARG A 651 -20.15 -63.43 -7.01
N ARG A 652 -18.92 -63.94 -6.85
CA ARG A 652 -18.70 -65.29 -6.33
C ARG A 652 -19.03 -65.42 -4.86
N TRP A 653 -18.85 -64.36 -4.08
CA TRP A 653 -19.23 -64.28 -2.71
C TRP A 653 -20.76 -64.48 -2.55
N ASP A 654 -21.53 -63.74 -3.36
CA ASP A 654 -23.02 -63.81 -3.34
C ASP A 654 -23.55 -65.18 -3.86
N ALA A 655 -22.75 -65.98 -4.59
CA ALA A 655 -23.15 -67.30 -5.06
C ALA A 655 -22.79 -68.43 -4.07
N HIS A 656 -22.01 -68.15 -3.03
CA HIS A 656 -21.56 -69.14 -2.04
C HIS A 656 -21.96 -68.78 -0.58
N SER A 657 -22.62 -67.65 -0.39
CA SER A 657 -23.25 -67.22 0.84
C SER A 657 -24.77 -67.49 0.82
#